data_df2e8232563caa1fd3d4bfa2779ab93f
#
_entry.id   df2e8232563caa1fd3d4bfa2779ab93f
#
_cell.length_a   1.000
_cell.length_b   1.000
_cell.length_c   1.000
_cell.angle_alpha   90.00
_cell.angle_beta   90.00
_cell.angle_gamma   90.00
#
_symmetry.space_group_name_H-M   'P 1'
#
loop_
_entity.id
_entity.type
_entity.pdbx_description
1 polymer ?
#
loop_
_entity_poly.entity_id
_entity_poly.type
_entity_poly.pdbx_seq_one_letter_code
_entity_poly.pdbx_strand_id
1 'polypeptide(L)'
;MIATSLRIHTCISNIHNFHAPVRMNNGLLLLLLLALSPLGVMAQPLTGKVTDASDKPVGSVSVTLQGSGGRVVAFSRTAEDGTFSIKLPGDRSVEHISFRRMGFAEVRMPVGEFASGQTVRMTEEGVGLREVKVTSQRIRQDNDTLVFSVAGFRQRQDRSIADVIRKMPGLDVRSDGKITYQGKAINEFTIEGMDLTNGRYAQISENLSADKVKSVEVRENNQPKKVLRDVQFSEQAALNLVLRDDARNVWQGLCDMASGLTLQDGTRWLRDTRLMGMVFGRKCQSVSIWKTNNTGKDIQTEVSDLIFDSNALSPLTTRLSGIGVASADIDGRRYAFNDSQLAATNWLFRTRGGHDLRLQASYFLDRTESERFSETTYTDITGGWSLREDASTSSHTSKWDVEMQYKVNSESMYLNNRLEANIGLGRSSGLSSLNGSLTHEDVRPRSCFVSDAVEMIRKMGNGNSYTLSSAIAYDRLPGRILLYDSTAEKLDITALRWNARANFLHRLWRWSVAWNIGMDMTLNRMDIENPLASQKGVRYDEERLYVFPSMSLDHGRLRVSASPRMSLLRRRYGPARAGDFLFEPSVTVSYKQNASLDYGAACQMSCMADGMNEACDIPVFTSYRTMTLGSGGLDRSRTHNASAYARYHHIMHGLFANVGASYHSVRHARMYESSVEGLFFRQHTSGMHDNTVGWSLSCDVSKSLSWAKAVIKAGCEWNTDDYHILLEGEPVPCNMRGFMASVGFSLKPFPFLSIEEKSRFYHSRQRTSHAGGRPEQSMNHFEHHIKVFVLLGKWQLEIDNELYHSNDRSVSFSHFADMALSYRTRKMELGIWLNNVMGSDKYERRYVTTTQSVHAVTRLRPRELMARILFNI
;
A
#
# COMPACT_ATOMS: atom_id res chain seq x y z
N MET A 1 1.20 -32.48 -40.14
CA MET A 1 1.07 -32.26 -41.60
C MET A 1 1.08 -30.76 -41.85
N ILE A 2 1.98 -30.43 -42.73
CA ILE A 2 2.19 -29.16 -43.44
C ILE A 2 2.91 -28.06 -42.66
N ALA A 3 4.21 -28.05 -42.91
CA ALA A 3 5.16 -26.97 -42.74
C ALA A 3 4.99 -25.92 -43.85
N THR A 4 5.23 -24.64 -43.52
CA THR A 4 5.69 -23.68 -44.53
C THR A 4 6.75 -22.78 -43.90
N SER A 5 7.93 -22.89 -44.48
CA SER A 5 9.15 -22.14 -44.24
C SER A 5 9.07 -20.75 -44.85
N LEU A 6 9.70 -19.78 -44.21
CA LEU A 6 10.21 -18.59 -44.90
C LEU A 6 11.63 -18.28 -44.39
N ARG A 7 12.58 -18.46 -45.31
CA ARG A 7 13.98 -18.05 -45.21
C ARG A 7 14.10 -16.54 -45.42
N ILE A 8 14.93 -15.88 -44.63
CA ILE A 8 15.57 -14.63 -45.04
C ILE A 8 17.08 -14.79 -44.91
N HIS A 9 17.73 -14.40 -45.98
CA HIS A 9 19.14 -14.57 -46.27
C HIS A 9 20.06 -13.71 -45.41
N THR A 10 21.12 -14.36 -44.99
CA THR A 10 22.43 -13.81 -44.60
C THR A 10 23.14 -13.14 -45.75
N CYS A 11 23.77 -11.99 -45.53
CA CYS A 11 24.92 -11.53 -46.30
C CYS A 11 26.06 -11.17 -45.36
N ILE A 12 27.04 -12.05 -45.31
CA ILE A 12 28.37 -11.80 -44.73
C ILE A 12 29.29 -11.63 -45.94
N SER A 13 30.13 -10.61 -45.97
CA SER A 13 31.39 -10.71 -46.72
C SER A 13 32.50 -9.94 -46.03
N ASN A 14 33.46 -10.73 -45.66
CA ASN A 14 34.84 -10.50 -45.27
C ASN A 14 35.58 -9.40 -46.04
N ILE A 15 36.50 -8.72 -45.35
CA ILE A 15 37.84 -8.40 -45.92
C ILE A 15 38.89 -8.53 -44.82
N HIS A 16 39.87 -9.41 -45.08
CA HIS A 16 41.05 -9.63 -44.29
C HIS A 16 42.18 -8.64 -44.64
N ASN A 17 42.98 -8.34 -43.66
CA ASN A 17 44.41 -8.07 -43.54
C ASN A 17 45.24 -7.76 -44.80
N PHE A 18 46.03 -6.67 -44.74
CA PHE A 18 47.44 -6.68 -45.20
C PHE A 18 48.31 -5.71 -44.42
N HIS A 19 49.32 -6.22 -43.72
CA HIS A 19 50.48 -5.53 -43.21
C HIS A 19 51.60 -5.51 -44.24
N ALA A 20 52.23 -4.37 -44.46
CA ALA A 20 53.67 -4.27 -44.71
C ALA A 20 54.19 -2.82 -44.64
N PRO A 21 55.37 -2.57 -44.11
CA PRO A 21 55.91 -1.24 -43.92
C PRO A 21 56.80 -0.80 -45.06
N VAL A 22 56.60 0.39 -45.57
CA VAL A 22 57.56 1.04 -46.52
C VAL A 22 58.22 2.21 -45.80
N ARG A 23 59.55 2.09 -45.55
CA ARG A 23 60.42 3.16 -45.17
C ARG A 23 60.60 4.10 -46.37
N MET A 24 60.27 5.36 -46.24
CA MET A 24 60.69 6.42 -47.18
C MET A 24 61.56 7.46 -46.48
N ASN A 25 62.59 7.84 -47.18
CA ASN A 25 63.73 8.62 -46.78
C ASN A 25 63.39 10.10 -46.51
N ASN A 26 63.79 10.61 -45.33
CA ASN A 26 63.43 11.95 -44.84
C ASN A 26 64.19 13.14 -45.50
N GLY A 27 64.80 12.96 -46.64
CA GLY A 27 65.61 13.99 -47.27
C GLY A 27 64.89 14.87 -48.32
N LEU A 28 63.79 14.38 -48.90
CA LEU A 28 63.09 15.09 -50.00
C LEU A 28 61.92 15.95 -49.53
N LEU A 29 61.46 15.71 -48.28
CA LEU A 29 60.33 16.44 -47.69
C LEU A 29 60.73 17.83 -47.13
N LEU A 30 62.03 18.01 -46.83
CA LEU A 30 62.51 19.27 -46.30
C LEU A 30 62.78 20.35 -47.39
N LEU A 31 63.00 19.97 -48.62
CA LEU A 31 63.17 20.87 -49.76
C LEU A 31 61.83 21.36 -50.39
N LEU A 32 60.76 20.60 -50.23
CA LEU A 32 59.42 20.99 -50.72
C LEU A 32 58.72 21.96 -49.77
N LEU A 33 59.10 21.95 -48.48
CA LEU A 33 58.54 22.86 -47.45
C LEU A 33 59.12 24.27 -47.43
N LEU A 34 60.22 24.48 -48.12
CA LEU A 34 60.85 25.82 -48.20
C LEU A 34 60.40 26.65 -49.40
N ALA A 35 59.63 26.10 -50.36
CA ALA A 35 59.25 26.76 -51.59
C ALA A 35 57.77 27.27 -51.60
N LEU A 36 57.02 27.08 -50.55
CA LEU A 36 55.63 27.51 -50.43
C LEU A 36 55.42 28.33 -49.15
N SER A 37 56.10 29.46 -49.03
CA SER A 37 55.68 30.48 -48.07
C SER A 37 54.64 31.38 -48.73
N PRO A 38 53.33 31.28 -48.35
CA PRO A 38 52.43 32.31 -48.77
C PRO A 38 52.78 33.59 -48.00
N LEU A 39 52.99 34.68 -48.70
CA LEU A 39 52.98 36.06 -48.19
C LEU A 39 51.61 36.23 -47.49
N GLY A 40 51.60 36.00 -46.17
CA GLY A 40 50.42 36.27 -45.33
C GLY A 40 50.22 37.79 -45.30
N VAL A 41 49.11 38.21 -45.91
CA VAL A 41 48.54 39.51 -45.64
C VAL A 41 48.11 39.48 -44.14
N MET A 42 48.92 40.17 -43.27
CA MET A 42 48.56 40.34 -41.87
C MET A 42 47.32 41.25 -41.83
N ALA A 43 46.17 40.68 -41.55
CA ALA A 43 44.95 41.40 -41.20
C ALA A 43 45.25 42.23 -39.93
N GLN A 44 45.22 43.55 -40.02
CA GLN A 44 45.44 44.46 -38.89
C GLN A 44 44.33 44.20 -37.83
N PRO A 45 44.67 44.05 -36.55
CA PRO A 45 43.68 43.87 -35.50
C PRO A 45 42.91 45.19 -35.34
N LEU A 46 41.59 45.06 -35.17
CA LEU A 46 40.74 46.15 -34.74
C LEU A 46 41.02 46.45 -33.29
N THR A 47 41.42 47.71 -33.02
CA THR A 47 41.70 48.20 -31.67
C THR A 47 40.72 49.31 -31.30
N GLY A 48 40.50 49.51 -30.02
CA GLY A 48 39.64 50.59 -29.54
C GLY A 48 39.68 50.71 -28.02
N LYS A 49 38.89 51.63 -27.51
CA LYS A 49 38.74 51.86 -26.07
C LYS A 49 37.26 51.93 -25.71
N VAL A 50 36.88 51.35 -24.57
CA VAL A 50 35.52 51.40 -24.02
C VAL A 50 35.51 52.29 -22.78
N THR A 51 34.57 53.23 -22.72
CA THR A 51 34.37 54.14 -21.58
C THR A 51 32.93 54.18 -21.15
N ASP A 52 32.67 54.61 -19.91
CA ASP A 52 31.33 54.91 -19.43
C ASP A 52 30.86 56.31 -19.91
N ALA A 53 29.66 56.73 -19.51
CA ALA A 53 29.07 58.01 -19.82
C ALA A 53 29.90 59.21 -19.25
N SER A 54 30.79 58.97 -18.28
CA SER A 54 31.67 59.94 -17.63
C SER A 54 33.09 59.89 -18.16
N ASP A 55 33.34 59.23 -19.30
CA ASP A 55 34.65 59.02 -19.96
C ASP A 55 35.66 58.20 -19.14
N LYS A 56 35.26 57.52 -18.08
CA LYS A 56 36.06 56.54 -17.36
C LYS A 56 36.23 55.24 -18.13
N PRO A 57 37.43 54.66 -18.17
CA PRO A 57 37.68 53.41 -18.84
C PRO A 57 36.85 52.23 -18.19
N VAL A 58 36.26 51.39 -19.04
CA VAL A 58 35.47 50.22 -18.60
C VAL A 58 36.24 48.97 -18.97
N GLY A 59 36.85 48.35 -17.95
CA GLY A 59 37.54 47.07 -18.08
C GLY A 59 36.61 45.86 -18.09
N SER A 60 37.10 44.72 -18.55
CA SER A 60 36.36 43.43 -18.61
C SER A 60 35.07 43.44 -19.45
N VAL A 61 34.99 44.36 -20.43
CA VAL A 61 33.89 44.32 -21.42
C VAL A 61 34.17 43.20 -22.43
N SER A 62 33.21 42.37 -22.67
CA SER A 62 33.25 41.33 -23.73
C SER A 62 33.05 42.00 -25.08
N VAL A 63 34.06 41.97 -25.96
CA VAL A 63 34.00 42.46 -27.32
C VAL A 63 33.91 41.26 -28.24
N THR A 64 32.81 41.16 -29.00
CA THR A 64 32.57 40.03 -29.92
C THR A 64 32.31 40.50 -31.31
N LEU A 65 32.93 39.81 -32.28
CA LEU A 65 32.57 39.92 -33.70
C LEU A 65 31.54 38.87 -34.06
N GLN A 66 30.44 39.31 -34.65
CA GLN A 66 29.30 38.43 -35.01
C GLN A 66 29.11 38.43 -36.52
N GLY A 67 28.98 37.23 -37.09
CA GLY A 67 28.56 36.97 -38.48
C GLY A 67 27.05 36.84 -38.62
N SER A 68 26.64 36.42 -39.83
CA SER A 68 25.24 36.21 -40.16
C SER A 68 24.55 35.31 -39.15
N GLY A 69 23.36 35.74 -38.72
CA GLY A 69 22.54 35.02 -37.70
C GLY A 69 23.05 35.17 -36.26
N GLY A 70 23.93 36.14 -35.94
CA GLY A 70 24.40 36.41 -34.61
C GLY A 70 25.47 35.44 -34.07
N ARG A 71 26.05 34.61 -34.91
CA ARG A 71 27.12 33.66 -34.53
C ARG A 71 28.42 34.42 -34.20
N VAL A 72 28.98 34.21 -33.01
CA VAL A 72 30.24 34.78 -32.60
C VAL A 72 31.41 34.15 -33.39
N VAL A 73 32.19 34.98 -34.08
CA VAL A 73 33.31 34.60 -34.97
C VAL A 73 34.67 34.89 -34.32
N ALA A 74 34.78 35.98 -33.54
CA ALA A 74 35.96 36.30 -32.73
C ALA A 74 35.53 36.96 -31.40
N PHE A 75 36.40 36.85 -30.41
CA PHE A 75 36.16 37.35 -29.05
C PHE A 75 37.41 37.98 -28.49
N SER A 76 37.26 39.12 -27.78
CA SER A 76 38.29 39.78 -27.00
C SER A 76 37.67 40.37 -25.73
N ARG A 77 38.48 40.83 -24.79
CA ARG A 77 38.01 41.47 -23.57
C ARG A 77 38.83 42.78 -23.36
N THR A 78 38.18 43.82 -22.88
CA THR A 78 38.91 45.06 -22.57
C THR A 78 39.79 44.87 -21.33
N ALA A 79 40.97 45.43 -21.37
CA ALA A 79 41.88 45.56 -20.24
C ALA A 79 41.33 46.56 -19.18
N GLU A 80 41.97 46.72 -18.05
CA GLU A 80 41.50 47.63 -17.00
C GLU A 80 41.41 49.08 -17.42
N ASP A 81 42.29 49.51 -18.35
CA ASP A 81 42.30 50.83 -18.97
C ASP A 81 41.25 51.02 -20.07
N GLY A 82 40.41 50.06 -20.27
CA GLY A 82 39.33 50.02 -21.26
C GLY A 82 39.75 49.70 -22.70
N THR A 83 41.03 49.47 -22.96
CA THR A 83 41.54 49.15 -24.31
C THR A 83 41.29 47.71 -24.68
N PHE A 84 41.06 47.45 -25.98
CA PHE A 84 40.92 46.06 -26.51
C PHE A 84 41.63 45.98 -27.88
N SER A 85 41.96 44.74 -28.25
CA SER A 85 42.43 44.37 -29.58
C SER A 85 41.79 43.06 -29.98
N ILE A 86 41.15 42.99 -31.15
CA ILE A 86 40.49 41.85 -31.71
C ILE A 86 40.93 41.60 -33.15
N LYS A 87 41.36 40.39 -33.47
CA LYS A 87 41.80 40.05 -34.82
C LYS A 87 40.57 39.86 -35.71
N LEU A 88 40.55 40.51 -36.86
CA LEU A 88 39.52 40.26 -37.88
C LEU A 88 39.84 38.92 -38.52
N PRO A 89 38.89 37.96 -38.53
CA PRO A 89 39.08 36.75 -39.31
C PRO A 89 39.12 37.10 -40.79
N GLY A 90 39.96 36.46 -41.56
CA GLY A 90 40.17 36.74 -42.98
C GLY A 90 38.96 36.39 -43.88
N ASP A 91 37.89 35.90 -43.30
CA ASP A 91 36.63 35.60 -43.96
C ASP A 91 35.66 36.76 -43.83
N ARG A 92 35.13 37.28 -44.94
CA ARG A 92 34.24 38.48 -45.03
C ARG A 92 32.82 38.29 -44.37
N SER A 93 32.67 37.35 -43.48
CA SER A 93 31.37 37.02 -42.89
C SER A 93 31.06 37.78 -41.58
N VAL A 94 31.82 38.78 -41.20
CA VAL A 94 31.59 39.55 -39.94
C VAL A 94 30.71 40.76 -40.26
N GLU A 95 29.53 40.78 -39.60
CA GLU A 95 28.53 41.85 -39.82
C GLU A 95 28.54 42.88 -38.70
N HIS A 96 28.69 42.44 -37.44
CA HIS A 96 28.55 43.32 -36.30
C HIS A 96 29.68 43.11 -35.29
N ILE A 97 30.03 44.20 -34.58
CA ILE A 97 30.83 44.19 -33.36
C ILE A 97 29.90 44.54 -32.19
N SER A 98 29.92 43.74 -31.12
CA SER A 98 29.14 44.04 -29.92
C SER A 98 29.98 44.08 -28.67
N PHE A 99 29.62 44.99 -27.76
CA PHE A 99 30.24 45.27 -26.49
C PHE A 99 29.27 44.97 -25.36
N ARG A 100 29.60 44.03 -24.50
CA ARG A 100 28.72 43.59 -23.44
C ARG A 100 29.43 43.47 -22.11
N ARG A 101 28.85 44.06 -21.08
CA ARG A 101 29.28 43.92 -19.68
C ARG A 101 28.06 43.96 -18.75
N MET A 102 28.08 43.17 -17.68
CA MET A 102 27.02 43.22 -16.68
C MET A 102 26.97 44.61 -16.03
N GLY A 103 25.74 45.17 -15.96
CA GLY A 103 25.49 46.52 -15.44
C GLY A 103 25.63 47.65 -16.48
N PHE A 104 25.82 47.32 -17.76
CA PHE A 104 25.86 48.27 -18.86
C PHE A 104 24.95 47.80 -20.01
N ALA A 105 24.31 48.76 -20.72
CA ALA A 105 23.57 48.51 -21.94
C ALA A 105 24.49 47.94 -23.03
N GLU A 106 24.05 46.90 -23.72
CA GLU A 106 24.82 46.33 -24.85
C GLU A 106 24.92 47.36 -25.99
N VAL A 107 26.14 47.64 -26.42
CA VAL A 107 26.39 48.45 -27.62
C VAL A 107 26.69 47.53 -28.78
N ARG A 108 25.94 47.61 -29.85
CA ARG A 108 26.08 46.80 -31.06
C ARG A 108 26.08 47.70 -32.27
N MET A 109 27.10 47.56 -33.16
CA MET A 109 27.21 48.34 -34.38
C MET A 109 27.74 47.49 -35.55
N PRO A 110 27.45 47.82 -36.79
CA PRO A 110 28.07 47.16 -37.95
C PRO A 110 29.59 47.30 -37.92
N VAL A 111 30.33 46.26 -38.29
CA VAL A 111 31.82 46.27 -38.27
C VAL A 111 32.36 47.33 -39.24
N GLY A 112 31.68 47.60 -40.35
CA GLY A 112 32.08 48.64 -41.33
C GLY A 112 31.99 50.08 -40.80
N GLU A 113 31.28 50.34 -39.73
CA GLU A 113 31.12 51.64 -39.09
C GLU A 113 32.16 51.84 -37.93
N PHE A 114 32.81 50.74 -37.52
CA PHE A 114 33.78 50.81 -36.46
C PHE A 114 35.18 51.16 -36.98
N ALA A 115 35.67 52.35 -36.64
CA ALA A 115 37.04 52.76 -36.97
C ALA A 115 38.05 52.24 -35.90
N SER A 116 39.15 51.63 -36.37
CA SER A 116 40.22 51.20 -35.42
C SER A 116 40.76 52.37 -34.63
N GLY A 117 40.87 52.28 -33.32
CA GLY A 117 41.19 53.34 -32.39
C GLY A 117 39.97 54.09 -31.81
N GLN A 118 38.76 53.79 -32.25
CA GLN A 118 37.53 54.45 -31.80
C GLN A 118 37.24 54.18 -30.32
N THR A 119 36.72 55.19 -29.61
CA THR A 119 36.14 55.03 -28.26
C THR A 119 34.69 54.75 -28.32
N VAL A 120 34.31 53.67 -27.67
CA VAL A 120 32.87 53.20 -27.54
C VAL A 120 32.40 53.60 -26.14
N ARG A 121 31.31 54.33 -26.05
CA ARG A 121 30.67 54.70 -24.79
C ARG A 121 29.57 53.71 -24.44
N MET A 122 29.61 53.20 -23.23
CA MET A 122 28.55 52.32 -22.67
C MET A 122 27.82 53.06 -21.54
N THR A 123 26.52 53.00 -21.55
CA THR A 123 25.63 53.57 -20.52
C THR A 123 25.35 52.54 -19.44
N GLU A 124 25.45 52.93 -18.17
CA GLU A 124 25.04 52.05 -17.08
C GLU A 124 23.53 51.74 -17.18
N GLU A 125 23.19 50.45 -17.17
CA GLU A 125 21.86 49.95 -17.16
C GLU A 125 21.63 49.03 -15.95
N GLY A 126 20.73 49.42 -15.06
CA GLY A 126 20.36 48.59 -13.93
C GLY A 126 19.78 47.27 -14.39
N VAL A 127 20.51 46.17 -14.15
CA VAL A 127 19.98 44.82 -14.41
C VAL A 127 18.83 44.56 -13.43
N GLY A 128 17.61 44.78 -13.86
CA GLY A 128 16.46 44.26 -13.17
C GLY A 128 16.54 42.72 -13.12
N LEU A 129 17.00 42.16 -12.01
CA LEU A 129 16.96 40.74 -11.80
C LEU A 129 15.47 40.31 -11.89
N ARG A 130 15.12 39.62 -12.94
CA ARG A 130 13.82 38.90 -12.98
C ARG A 130 13.77 38.01 -11.74
N GLU A 131 12.78 38.25 -10.90
CA GLU A 131 12.46 37.37 -9.78
C GLU A 131 12.41 35.93 -10.29
N VAL A 132 13.45 35.15 -9.99
CA VAL A 132 13.44 33.73 -10.29
C VAL A 132 12.48 33.12 -9.26
N LYS A 133 11.22 32.98 -9.64
CA LYS A 133 10.27 32.19 -8.90
C LYS A 133 10.77 30.73 -8.94
N VAL A 134 11.54 30.34 -7.94
CA VAL A 134 11.91 28.94 -7.73
C VAL A 134 10.65 28.19 -7.37
N THR A 135 9.94 27.68 -8.36
CA THR A 135 8.88 26.68 -8.14
C THR A 135 9.57 25.42 -7.68
N SER A 136 9.51 25.17 -6.38
CA SER A 136 9.94 23.90 -5.79
C SER A 136 9.28 22.76 -6.56
N GLN A 137 10.09 21.83 -7.08
CA GLN A 137 9.56 20.64 -7.75
C GLN A 137 8.69 19.87 -6.77
N ARG A 138 7.49 19.50 -7.17
CA ARG A 138 6.54 18.73 -6.35
C ARG A 138 7.08 17.34 -6.00
N ILE A 139 7.82 16.75 -6.94
CA ILE A 139 8.46 15.44 -6.81
C ILE A 139 9.90 15.57 -7.26
N ARG A 140 10.84 15.11 -6.45
CA ARG A 140 12.27 15.07 -6.76
C ARG A 140 12.77 13.64 -6.55
N GLN A 141 13.69 13.21 -7.38
CA GLN A 141 14.43 11.96 -7.17
C GLN A 141 15.81 12.25 -6.65
N ASP A 142 16.21 11.50 -5.62
CA ASP A 142 17.56 11.52 -5.07
C ASP A 142 18.01 10.06 -4.93
N ASN A 143 18.81 9.59 -5.90
CA ASN A 143 19.18 8.19 -6.06
C ASN A 143 17.92 7.27 -6.10
N ASP A 144 17.80 6.33 -5.15
CA ASP A 144 16.67 5.41 -5.01
C ASP A 144 15.54 5.97 -4.13
N THR A 145 15.55 7.27 -3.83
CA THR A 145 14.55 7.92 -2.98
C THR A 145 13.76 8.96 -3.78
N LEU A 146 12.44 8.80 -3.79
CA LEU A 146 11.52 9.81 -4.30
C LEU A 146 11.09 10.73 -3.16
N VAL A 147 11.28 12.01 -3.31
CA VAL A 147 10.93 13.04 -2.33
C VAL A 147 9.72 13.80 -2.81
N PHE A 148 8.59 13.62 -2.15
CA PHE A 148 7.36 14.35 -2.39
C PHE A 148 7.27 15.55 -1.44
N SER A 149 7.19 16.77 -1.98
CA SER A 149 6.96 17.97 -1.19
C SER A 149 5.52 18.01 -0.68
N VAL A 150 5.30 17.96 0.63
CA VAL A 150 3.94 18.03 1.20
C VAL A 150 3.25 19.31 0.78
N ALA A 151 3.92 20.45 0.75
CA ALA A 151 3.37 21.73 0.30
C ALA A 151 2.87 21.70 -1.15
N GLY A 152 3.45 20.84 -2.00
CA GLY A 152 3.06 20.67 -3.39
C GLY A 152 1.74 19.91 -3.60
N PHE A 153 1.35 19.05 -2.66
CA PHE A 153 0.17 18.20 -2.76
C PHE A 153 -0.92 18.57 -1.76
N ARG A 154 -0.54 19.17 -0.63
CA ARG A 154 -1.47 19.57 0.43
C ARG A 154 -2.47 20.60 -0.07
N GLN A 155 -3.72 20.36 0.25
CA GLN A 155 -4.82 21.31 0.11
C GLN A 155 -5.28 21.77 1.49
N ARG A 156 -6.08 22.84 1.56
CA ARG A 156 -6.46 23.45 2.84
C ARG A 156 -7.34 22.55 3.70
N GLN A 157 -8.16 21.71 3.07
CA GLN A 157 -9.01 20.74 3.73
C GLN A 157 -8.25 19.57 4.35
N ASP A 158 -7.01 19.29 3.92
CA ASP A 158 -6.22 18.18 4.42
C ASP A 158 -5.81 18.43 5.87
N ARG A 159 -6.14 17.51 6.74
CA ARG A 159 -5.85 17.57 8.17
C ARG A 159 -4.71 16.64 8.55
N SER A 160 -4.77 15.38 8.11
CA SER A 160 -3.75 14.39 8.38
C SER A 160 -2.73 14.27 7.25
N ILE A 161 -1.58 13.67 7.54
CA ILE A 161 -0.60 13.39 6.49
C ILE A 161 -1.13 12.29 5.54
N ALA A 162 -2.00 11.38 6.00
CA ALA A 162 -2.66 10.40 5.15
C ALA A 162 -3.50 11.05 4.05
N ASP A 163 -4.20 12.16 4.35
CA ASP A 163 -4.99 12.90 3.34
C ASP A 163 -4.10 13.41 2.20
N VAL A 164 -2.88 13.83 2.52
CA VAL A 164 -1.92 14.31 1.53
C VAL A 164 -1.29 13.14 0.76
N ILE A 165 -0.95 12.04 1.44
CA ILE A 165 -0.39 10.83 0.81
C ILE A 165 -1.36 10.26 -0.22
N ARG A 166 -2.67 10.25 0.06
CA ARG A 166 -3.71 9.84 -0.91
C ARG A 166 -3.68 10.63 -2.23
N LYS A 167 -3.17 11.86 -2.20
CA LYS A 167 -3.04 12.77 -3.35
C LYS A 167 -1.67 12.68 -4.04
N MET A 168 -0.73 11.87 -3.53
CA MET A 168 0.57 11.67 -4.15
C MET A 168 0.48 10.58 -5.22
N PRO A 169 0.98 10.82 -6.45
CA PRO A 169 0.93 9.81 -7.51
C PRO A 169 1.82 8.60 -7.15
N GLY A 170 1.35 7.39 -7.49
CA GLY A 170 2.04 6.14 -7.15
C GLY A 170 1.82 5.67 -5.72
N LEU A 171 1.32 6.51 -4.82
CA LEU A 171 0.95 6.16 -3.45
C LEU A 171 -0.56 6.02 -3.30
N ASP A 172 -0.98 5.08 -2.47
CA ASP A 172 -2.38 4.94 -2.06
C ASP A 172 -2.47 4.61 -0.57
N VAL A 173 -3.56 5.05 0.07
CA VAL A 173 -3.90 4.73 1.46
C VAL A 173 -5.27 4.08 1.46
N ARG A 174 -5.31 2.79 1.76
CA ARG A 174 -6.53 1.99 1.79
C ARG A 174 -7.42 2.37 2.98
N SER A 175 -8.65 1.86 2.99
CA SER A 175 -9.61 2.08 4.08
C SER A 175 -9.14 1.52 5.44
N ASP A 176 -8.32 0.47 5.42
CA ASP A 176 -7.69 -0.11 6.62
C ASP A 176 -6.45 0.69 7.10
N GLY A 177 -6.11 1.80 6.45
CA GLY A 177 -4.92 2.62 6.73
C GLY A 177 -3.63 2.13 6.07
N LYS A 178 -3.67 1.00 5.34
CA LYS A 178 -2.50 0.42 4.69
C LYS A 178 -2.01 1.28 3.53
N ILE A 179 -0.73 1.67 3.59
CA ILE A 179 -0.09 2.45 2.53
C ILE A 179 0.54 1.49 1.52
N THR A 180 0.28 1.75 0.24
CA THR A 180 0.90 1.03 -0.86
C THR A 180 1.64 2.00 -1.78
N TYR A 181 2.74 1.52 -2.36
CA TYR A 181 3.47 2.21 -3.41
C TYR A 181 3.50 1.33 -4.66
N GLN A 182 3.00 1.87 -5.79
CA GLN A 182 2.84 1.13 -7.06
C GLN A 182 2.15 -0.25 -6.84
N GLY A 183 1.06 -0.26 -6.08
CA GLY A 183 0.27 -1.45 -5.76
C GLY A 183 0.86 -2.38 -4.70
N LYS A 184 2.13 -2.24 -4.31
CA LYS A 184 2.79 -3.05 -3.27
C LYS A 184 2.75 -2.36 -1.91
N ALA A 185 2.47 -3.12 -0.85
CA ALA A 185 2.54 -2.61 0.51
C ALA A 185 3.97 -2.17 0.86
N ILE A 186 4.11 -1.08 1.60
CA ILE A 186 5.39 -0.66 2.14
C ILE A 186 5.88 -1.65 3.21
N ASN A 187 7.22 -1.79 3.34
CA ASN A 187 7.84 -2.70 4.33
C ASN A 187 8.42 -1.97 5.55
N GLU A 188 8.43 -0.66 5.54
CA GLU A 188 8.91 0.15 6.66
C GLU A 188 8.24 1.53 6.62
N PHE A 189 7.85 2.05 7.79
CA PHE A 189 7.34 3.41 7.97
C PHE A 189 8.14 4.11 9.07
N THR A 190 8.81 5.20 8.74
CA THR A 190 9.67 5.91 9.67
C THR A 190 9.32 7.39 9.78
N ILE A 191 9.66 8.01 10.91
CA ILE A 191 9.62 9.45 11.12
C ILE A 191 11.02 9.88 11.53
N GLU A 192 11.62 10.81 10.77
CA GLU A 192 13.02 11.23 10.95
C GLU A 192 13.97 10.03 10.99
N GLY A 193 13.68 8.97 10.18
CA GLY A 193 14.48 7.76 10.08
C GLY A 193 14.36 6.78 11.26
N MET A 194 13.33 6.92 12.10
CA MET A 194 13.07 6.05 13.23
C MET A 194 11.67 5.42 13.08
N ASP A 195 11.59 4.10 13.26
CA ASP A 195 10.34 3.35 13.21
C ASP A 195 9.73 3.28 14.62
N LEU A 196 8.78 4.18 14.91
CA LEU A 196 8.11 4.27 16.21
C LEU A 196 7.06 3.17 16.43
N THR A 197 6.36 2.75 15.38
CA THR A 197 5.09 2.01 15.52
C THR A 197 5.16 0.55 15.10
N ASN A 198 6.28 0.07 14.58
CA ASN A 198 6.50 -1.33 14.16
C ASN A 198 5.35 -1.90 13.29
N GLY A 199 4.90 -1.12 12.29
CA GLY A 199 3.81 -1.54 11.42
C GLY A 199 2.44 -0.95 11.77
N ARG A 200 2.19 -0.44 12.97
CA ARG A 200 0.93 0.22 13.38
C ARG A 200 0.92 1.71 13.02
N TYR A 201 1.41 2.04 11.84
CA TYR A 201 1.65 3.44 11.42
C TYR A 201 0.37 4.23 11.12
N ALA A 202 -0.80 3.60 11.02
CA ALA A 202 -2.07 4.31 10.90
C ALA A 202 -2.30 5.30 12.05
N GLN A 203 -1.84 4.97 13.27
CA GLN A 203 -1.87 5.88 14.42
C GLN A 203 -1.19 7.22 14.13
N ILE A 204 -0.17 7.22 13.29
CA ILE A 204 0.58 8.42 12.92
C ILE A 204 0.02 9.02 11.64
N SER A 205 -0.11 8.23 10.58
CA SER A 205 -0.52 8.75 9.27
C SER A 205 -1.91 9.41 9.30
N GLU A 206 -2.85 8.86 10.05
CA GLU A 206 -4.21 9.40 10.17
C GLU A 206 -4.34 10.54 11.20
N ASN A 207 -3.34 10.73 12.07
CA ASN A 207 -3.45 11.69 13.18
C ASN A 207 -2.39 12.80 13.16
N LEU A 208 -1.23 12.60 12.53
CA LEU A 208 -0.21 13.63 12.41
C LEU A 208 -0.67 14.72 11.43
N SER A 209 -0.71 15.96 11.91
CA SER A 209 -1.13 17.09 11.07
C SER A 209 -0.21 17.29 9.86
N ALA A 210 -0.80 17.43 8.66
CA ALA A 210 -0.07 17.59 7.40
C ALA A 210 0.82 18.84 7.37
N ASP A 211 0.53 19.87 8.16
CA ASP A 211 1.35 21.10 8.22
C ASP A 211 2.65 20.92 9.03
N LYS A 212 2.78 19.86 9.78
CA LYS A 212 4.00 19.52 10.52
C LYS A 212 5.01 18.73 9.67
N VAL A 213 4.60 18.19 8.52
CA VAL A 213 5.45 17.40 7.63
C VAL A 213 5.96 18.26 6.48
N LYS A 214 7.28 18.22 6.23
CA LYS A 214 7.95 18.92 5.14
C LYS A 214 7.88 18.12 3.85
N SER A 215 8.26 16.85 3.92
CA SER A 215 8.29 15.93 2.77
C SER A 215 7.97 14.49 3.19
N VAL A 216 7.48 13.74 2.21
CA VAL A 216 7.32 12.28 2.27
C VAL A 216 8.39 11.70 1.35
N GLU A 217 9.26 10.86 1.90
CA GLU A 217 10.31 10.17 1.16
C GLU A 217 9.90 8.72 0.95
N VAL A 218 9.92 8.27 -0.31
CA VAL A 218 9.69 6.88 -0.68
C VAL A 218 11.03 6.31 -1.13
N ARG A 219 11.58 5.40 -0.35
CA ARG A 219 12.81 4.67 -0.69
C ARG A 219 12.43 3.41 -1.44
N GLU A 220 12.73 3.37 -2.72
CA GLU A 220 12.50 2.17 -3.53
C GLU A 220 13.50 1.08 -3.16
N ASN A 221 13.09 -0.17 -3.33
CA ASN A 221 13.92 -1.34 -3.06
C ASN A 221 14.52 -1.37 -1.64
N ASN A 222 13.74 -0.94 -0.66
CA ASN A 222 14.22 -0.81 0.71
C ASN A 222 14.50 -2.16 1.36
N GLN A 223 15.75 -2.37 1.79
CA GLN A 223 16.13 -3.45 2.71
C GLN A 223 16.22 -2.88 4.13
N PRO A 224 15.21 -3.15 5.00
CA PRO A 224 15.17 -2.55 6.34
C PRO A 224 16.29 -3.05 7.27
N LYS A 225 16.84 -4.25 7.00
CA LYS A 225 17.95 -4.83 7.78
C LYS A 225 19.28 -4.42 7.16
N LYS A 226 19.99 -3.48 7.82
CA LYS A 226 21.25 -2.91 7.30
C LYS A 226 22.29 -3.98 6.95
N VAL A 227 22.41 -4.99 7.80
CA VAL A 227 23.34 -6.12 7.62
C VAL A 227 23.13 -6.88 6.30
N LEU A 228 21.93 -6.82 5.70
CA LEU A 228 21.56 -7.50 4.45
C LEU A 228 21.52 -6.60 3.21
N ARG A 229 21.78 -5.30 3.32
CA ARG A 229 21.63 -4.35 2.21
C ARG A 229 22.45 -4.71 0.97
N ASP A 230 23.67 -5.20 1.18
CA ASP A 230 24.60 -5.54 0.11
C ASP A 230 24.40 -6.97 -0.44
N VAL A 231 23.56 -7.78 0.20
CA VAL A 231 23.48 -9.22 -0.06
C VAL A 231 22.07 -9.72 -0.40
N GLN A 232 21.05 -9.02 0.05
CA GLN A 232 19.65 -9.39 -0.21
C GLN A 232 18.86 -8.20 -0.73
N PHE A 233 18.29 -8.33 -1.89
CA PHE A 233 17.43 -7.34 -2.52
C PHE A 233 16.00 -7.41 -1.98
N SER A 234 15.35 -6.26 -1.88
CA SER A 234 13.92 -6.12 -1.60
C SER A 234 13.24 -5.34 -2.72
N GLU A 235 12.08 -5.78 -3.17
CA GLU A 235 11.25 -5.05 -4.15
C GLU A 235 10.23 -4.11 -3.50
N GLN A 236 10.19 -4.07 -2.18
CA GLN A 236 9.26 -3.22 -1.45
C GLN A 236 9.86 -1.85 -1.18
N ALA A 237 9.00 -0.86 -1.03
CA ALA A 237 9.41 0.49 -0.67
C ALA A 237 9.24 0.74 0.83
N ALA A 238 10.06 1.65 1.37
CA ALA A 238 9.85 2.26 2.68
C ALA A 238 9.36 3.69 2.53
N LEU A 239 8.59 4.16 3.50
CA LEU A 239 8.13 5.52 3.60
C LEU A 239 8.72 6.20 4.83
N ASN A 240 9.31 7.39 4.63
CA ASN A 240 9.85 8.22 5.71
C ASN A 240 9.19 9.59 5.71
N LEU A 241 8.69 10.01 6.86
CA LEU A 241 8.18 11.36 7.06
C LEU A 241 9.31 12.26 7.57
N VAL A 242 9.62 13.32 6.82
CA VAL A 242 10.54 14.37 7.24
C VAL A 242 9.71 15.52 7.81
N LEU A 243 9.92 15.84 9.06
CA LEU A 243 9.22 16.90 9.76
C LEU A 243 9.77 18.27 9.42
N ARG A 244 8.97 19.29 9.61
CA ARG A 244 9.44 20.68 9.62
C ARG A 244 10.27 20.95 10.87
N ASP A 245 11.14 21.92 10.80
CA ASP A 245 12.07 22.23 11.90
C ASP A 245 11.33 22.67 13.19
N ASP A 246 10.18 23.33 13.04
CA ASP A 246 9.29 23.72 14.14
C ASP A 246 8.50 22.56 14.78
N ALA A 247 8.57 21.36 14.17
CA ALA A 247 7.88 20.16 14.66
C ALA A 247 8.83 19.11 15.27
N ARG A 248 10.16 19.34 15.20
CA ARG A 248 11.18 18.42 15.73
C ARG A 248 11.51 18.74 17.19
N ASN A 249 11.65 17.70 18.02
CA ASN A 249 12.03 17.79 19.44
C ASN A 249 11.07 18.66 20.29
N VAL A 250 9.84 18.84 19.84
CA VAL A 250 8.80 19.62 20.51
C VAL A 250 7.62 18.73 20.82
N TRP A 251 7.04 18.87 22.00
CA TRP A 251 5.77 18.26 22.32
C TRP A 251 4.66 18.90 21.48
N GLN A 252 3.87 18.07 20.86
CA GLN A 252 2.72 18.46 20.06
C GLN A 252 1.48 17.82 20.68
N GLY A 253 0.45 18.63 20.92
CA GLY A 253 -0.82 18.20 21.43
C GLY A 253 -1.93 18.45 20.40
N LEU A 254 -2.91 17.57 20.37
CA LEU A 254 -4.16 17.76 19.63
C LEU A 254 -5.32 17.41 20.55
N CYS A 255 -6.25 18.34 20.65
CA CYS A 255 -7.53 18.15 21.32
C CYS A 255 -8.64 18.40 20.30
N ASP A 256 -9.40 17.38 19.98
CA ASP A 256 -10.48 17.38 19.00
C ASP A 256 -11.73 16.81 19.68
N MET A 257 -12.72 17.63 19.90
CA MET A 257 -13.96 17.26 20.61
C MET A 257 -15.16 17.65 19.76
N ALA A 258 -16.03 16.70 19.53
CA ALA A 258 -17.33 16.94 18.93
C ALA A 258 -18.44 16.35 19.79
N SER A 259 -19.53 17.08 19.89
CA SER A 259 -20.73 16.67 20.60
C SER A 259 -21.97 17.06 19.80
N GLY A 260 -23.03 16.27 19.91
CA GLY A 260 -24.24 16.51 19.14
C GLY A 260 -25.40 15.62 19.53
N LEU A 261 -26.41 15.62 18.69
CA LEU A 261 -27.68 14.90 18.93
C LEU A 261 -28.17 14.30 17.62
N THR A 262 -28.86 13.16 17.72
CA THR A 262 -29.71 12.64 16.65
C THR A 262 -30.99 13.45 16.56
N LEU A 263 -31.45 13.73 15.34
CA LEU A 263 -32.65 14.54 15.08
C LEU A 263 -33.91 13.69 14.80
N GLN A 264 -33.78 12.38 14.71
CA GLN A 264 -34.84 11.40 14.43
C GLN A 264 -34.67 10.16 15.32
N ASP A 265 -35.68 9.30 15.42
CA ASP A 265 -35.68 8.01 16.17
C ASP A 265 -35.33 8.14 17.66
N GLY A 266 -35.78 9.21 18.31
CA GLY A 266 -35.43 9.54 19.67
C GLY A 266 -34.11 10.29 19.77
N THR A 267 -34.00 11.20 20.71
CA THR A 267 -32.81 12.02 20.91
C THR A 267 -31.72 11.22 21.61
N ARG A 268 -30.68 10.85 20.88
CA ARG A 268 -29.45 10.24 21.45
C ARG A 268 -28.34 11.28 21.46
N TRP A 269 -27.57 11.34 22.52
CA TRP A 269 -26.39 12.17 22.58
C TRP A 269 -25.22 11.53 21.85
N LEU A 270 -24.58 12.31 20.98
CA LEU A 270 -23.43 11.92 20.17
C LEU A 270 -22.16 12.55 20.73
N ARG A 271 -21.07 11.80 20.70
CA ARG A 271 -19.73 12.25 21.02
C ARG A 271 -18.69 11.69 20.07
N ASP A 272 -17.69 12.50 19.74
CA ASP A 272 -16.50 12.10 19.00
C ASP A 272 -15.33 12.92 19.55
N THR A 273 -14.48 12.30 20.34
CA THR A 273 -13.38 12.97 21.02
C THR A 273 -12.07 12.27 20.74
N ARG A 274 -11.04 13.05 20.47
CA ARG A 274 -9.67 12.61 20.25
C ARG A 274 -8.72 13.51 21.00
N LEU A 275 -7.96 12.93 21.91
CA LEU A 275 -6.84 13.58 22.59
C LEU A 275 -5.56 12.87 22.16
N MET A 276 -4.54 13.64 21.78
CA MET A 276 -3.27 13.09 21.34
C MET A 276 -2.12 13.95 21.83
N GLY A 277 -1.08 13.28 22.30
CA GLY A 277 0.22 13.87 22.60
C GLY A 277 1.33 13.14 21.84
N MET A 278 2.24 13.87 21.22
CA MET A 278 3.36 13.27 20.48
C MET A 278 4.63 14.09 20.61
N VAL A 279 5.76 13.42 20.53
CA VAL A 279 7.08 14.02 20.47
C VAL A 279 7.99 13.19 19.54
N PHE A 280 8.71 13.87 18.66
CA PHE A 280 9.62 13.24 17.72
C PHE A 280 11.04 13.77 17.92
N GLY A 281 11.75 13.17 18.87
CA GLY A 281 13.14 13.49 19.19
C GLY A 281 14.11 12.49 18.57
N ARG A 282 15.42 12.83 18.59
CA ARG A 282 16.49 11.93 18.09
C ARG A 282 16.78 10.73 18.99
N LYS A 283 16.46 10.82 20.29
CA LYS A 283 16.71 9.76 21.27
C LYS A 283 15.43 9.13 21.81
N CYS A 284 14.34 9.86 21.74
CA CYS A 284 13.03 9.41 22.22
C CYS A 284 11.96 9.93 21.28
N GLN A 285 11.09 9.02 20.85
CA GLN A 285 9.85 9.35 20.16
C GLN A 285 8.69 8.75 20.91
N SER A 286 7.57 9.44 20.94
CA SER A 286 6.35 8.94 21.56
C SER A 286 5.12 9.46 20.84
N VAL A 287 4.09 8.60 20.79
CA VAL A 287 2.71 8.94 20.40
C VAL A 287 1.77 8.28 21.37
N SER A 288 0.93 9.09 22.04
CA SER A 288 -0.14 8.61 22.90
C SER A 288 -1.47 9.19 22.44
N ILE A 289 -2.48 8.33 22.28
CA ILE A 289 -3.79 8.67 21.73
C ILE A 289 -4.87 8.15 22.66
N TRP A 290 -5.87 8.98 22.94
CA TRP A 290 -7.13 8.54 23.51
C TRP A 290 -8.29 9.01 22.64
N LYS A 291 -9.16 8.09 22.27
CA LYS A 291 -10.34 8.33 21.43
C LYS A 291 -11.58 7.73 22.05
N THR A 292 -12.69 8.42 21.87
CA THR A 292 -14.01 7.85 22.14
C THR A 292 -15.01 8.37 21.13
N ASN A 293 -15.84 7.50 20.59
CA ASN A 293 -16.90 7.92 19.68
C ASN A 293 -18.09 6.95 19.73
N ASN A 294 -19.26 7.50 19.41
CA ASN A 294 -20.48 6.76 19.14
C ASN A 294 -21.13 7.22 17.81
N THR A 295 -20.29 7.59 16.83
CA THR A 295 -20.67 8.17 15.54
C THR A 295 -20.44 7.22 14.37
N GLY A 296 -20.31 5.92 14.61
CA GLY A 296 -20.11 4.92 13.58
C GLY A 296 -18.66 4.82 13.04
N LYS A 297 -17.72 5.61 13.56
CA LYS A 297 -16.32 5.55 13.11
C LYS A 297 -15.62 4.35 13.69
N ASP A 298 -14.96 3.56 12.83
CA ASP A 298 -14.05 2.52 13.27
C ASP A 298 -12.70 3.12 13.68
N ILE A 299 -12.35 2.97 14.95
CA ILE A 299 -11.08 3.41 15.52
C ILE A 299 -10.13 2.23 15.82
N GLN A 300 -10.58 0.98 15.67
CA GLN A 300 -9.77 -0.22 15.93
C GLN A 300 -8.68 -0.39 14.86
N THR A 301 -8.96 -0.03 13.62
CA THR A 301 -8.02 -0.14 12.49
C THR A 301 -6.72 0.61 12.72
N GLU A 302 -6.73 1.67 13.55
CA GLU A 302 -5.52 2.45 13.84
C GLU A 302 -4.46 1.69 14.65
N VAL A 303 -4.85 0.66 15.39
CA VAL A 303 -3.92 -0.18 16.18
C VAL A 303 -3.62 -1.53 15.51
N SER A 304 -4.05 -1.71 14.26
CA SER A 304 -3.80 -2.92 13.48
C SER A 304 -2.38 -2.93 12.89
N ASP A 305 -1.76 -4.10 12.86
CA ASP A 305 -0.46 -4.30 12.21
C ASP A 305 -0.63 -4.29 10.68
N LEU A 306 -0.04 -3.31 10.01
CA LEU A 306 -0.14 -3.09 8.56
C LEU A 306 1.10 -3.59 7.81
N ILE A 307 2.17 -3.94 8.52
CA ILE A 307 3.39 -4.54 7.98
C ILE A 307 3.50 -5.96 8.52
N PHE A 308 3.58 -6.91 7.60
CA PHE A 308 3.70 -8.33 7.95
C PHE A 308 5.13 -8.68 8.39
N ASP A 309 5.28 -9.26 9.59
CA ASP A 309 6.54 -9.83 10.08
C ASP A 309 6.50 -11.35 9.92
N SER A 310 7.29 -11.87 9.00
CA SER A 310 7.37 -13.31 8.71
C SER A 310 8.00 -14.16 9.83
N ASN A 311 8.61 -13.53 10.84
CA ASN A 311 9.24 -14.23 11.97
C ASN A 311 8.33 -14.26 13.20
N ALA A 312 7.28 -13.43 13.25
CA ALA A 312 6.32 -13.44 14.34
C ALA A 312 5.17 -14.43 14.08
N LEU A 313 4.64 -15.01 15.15
CA LEU A 313 3.43 -15.82 15.12
C LEU A 313 2.24 -14.93 15.44
N SER A 314 1.20 -14.98 14.60
CA SER A 314 -0.04 -14.21 14.84
C SER A 314 -1.00 -14.99 15.75
N PRO A 315 -1.86 -14.32 16.54
CA PRO A 315 -2.89 -14.97 17.36
C PRO A 315 -3.80 -15.87 16.54
N LEU A 316 -4.21 -16.99 17.10
CA LEU A 316 -5.27 -17.82 16.53
C LEU A 316 -6.63 -17.12 16.72
N THR A 317 -7.55 -17.37 15.78
CA THR A 317 -8.92 -16.86 15.85
C THR A 317 -9.87 -17.86 16.49
N THR A 318 -10.87 -17.38 17.23
CA THR A 318 -11.93 -18.24 17.75
C THR A 318 -12.79 -18.85 16.64
N ARG A 319 -13.31 -20.03 16.85
CA ARG A 319 -14.27 -20.69 15.95
C ARG A 319 -15.73 -20.29 16.23
N LEU A 320 -16.00 -19.75 17.40
CA LEU A 320 -17.34 -19.37 17.79
C LEU A 320 -17.69 -18.00 17.22
N SER A 321 -18.80 -17.92 16.52
CA SER A 321 -19.37 -16.68 16.01
C SER A 321 -20.81 -16.56 16.47
N GLY A 322 -21.21 -15.36 16.92
CA GLY A 322 -22.61 -15.07 17.25
C GLY A 322 -23.43 -14.69 16.02
N ILE A 323 -24.70 -14.37 16.25
CA ILE A 323 -25.52 -13.66 15.26
C ILE A 323 -24.72 -12.42 14.86
N GLY A 324 -24.32 -12.38 13.57
CA GLY A 324 -23.39 -11.39 13.08
C GLY A 324 -23.96 -9.97 13.18
N VAL A 325 -23.12 -9.02 13.61
CA VAL A 325 -23.42 -7.60 13.47
C VAL A 325 -23.63 -7.31 11.98
N ALA A 326 -24.65 -6.52 11.65
CA ALA A 326 -24.93 -6.14 10.27
C ALA A 326 -23.66 -5.51 9.65
N SER A 327 -23.30 -6.01 8.49
CA SER A 327 -22.21 -5.46 7.68
C SER A 327 -22.77 -5.10 6.30
N ALA A 328 -22.57 -3.87 5.90
CA ALA A 328 -22.92 -3.37 4.58
C ALA A 328 -21.65 -2.92 3.85
N ASP A 329 -21.72 -2.89 2.53
CA ASP A 329 -20.60 -2.44 1.67
C ASP A 329 -20.51 -0.91 1.50
N ILE A 330 -21.13 -0.19 2.42
CA ILE A 330 -21.06 1.26 2.56
C ILE A 330 -20.19 1.65 3.77
N ASP A 331 -19.86 2.92 3.88
CA ASP A 331 -19.07 3.42 5.03
C ASP A 331 -19.74 3.06 6.37
N GLY A 332 -18.97 2.49 7.30
CA GLY A 332 -19.47 2.10 8.63
C GLY A 332 -20.15 3.23 9.40
N ARG A 333 -19.75 4.48 9.13
CA ARG A 333 -20.42 5.67 9.69
C ARG A 333 -21.92 5.78 9.35
N ARG A 334 -22.37 5.08 8.31
CA ARG A 334 -23.77 5.10 7.89
C ARG A 334 -24.66 4.16 8.70
N TYR A 335 -24.11 3.02 9.18
CA TYR A 335 -24.91 1.95 9.77
C TYR A 335 -24.41 1.42 11.12
N ALA A 336 -23.18 1.73 11.54
CA ALA A 336 -22.66 1.21 12.79
C ALA A 336 -23.14 2.05 13.98
N PHE A 337 -23.95 1.46 14.86
CA PHE A 337 -24.36 2.05 16.14
C PHE A 337 -23.37 1.60 17.22
N ASN A 338 -22.20 2.22 17.23
CA ASN A 338 -21.10 1.89 18.13
C ASN A 338 -21.05 2.74 19.38
N ASP A 339 -20.31 2.30 20.39
CA ASP A 339 -19.80 3.07 21.51
C ASP A 339 -18.37 2.60 21.77
N SER A 340 -17.41 3.23 21.10
CA SER A 340 -16.01 2.80 21.04
C SER A 340 -15.11 3.68 21.87
N GLN A 341 -14.11 3.07 22.50
CA GLN A 341 -13.01 3.75 23.20
C GLN A 341 -11.69 3.09 22.84
N LEU A 342 -10.67 3.91 22.60
CA LEU A 342 -9.31 3.48 22.30
C LEU A 342 -8.34 4.33 23.12
N ALA A 343 -7.48 3.66 23.87
CA ALA A 343 -6.28 4.23 24.45
C ALA A 343 -5.07 3.50 23.91
N ALA A 344 -4.14 4.21 23.30
CA ALA A 344 -2.92 3.61 22.77
C ALA A 344 -1.71 4.50 23.04
N THR A 345 -0.59 3.89 23.38
CA THR A 345 0.68 4.59 23.58
C THR A 345 1.83 3.81 22.98
N ASN A 346 2.74 4.53 22.32
CA ASN A 346 3.94 3.99 21.73
C ASN A 346 5.13 4.84 22.16
N TRP A 347 6.19 4.19 22.60
CA TRP A 347 7.44 4.80 23.02
C TRP A 347 8.61 4.12 22.34
N LEU A 348 9.49 4.90 21.79
CA LEU A 348 10.74 4.44 21.19
C LEU A 348 11.91 5.17 21.81
N PHE A 349 12.80 4.43 22.42
CA PHE A 349 14.03 4.94 23.03
C PHE A 349 15.24 4.43 22.24
N ARG A 350 16.07 5.35 21.75
CA ARG A 350 17.33 5.04 21.06
C ARG A 350 18.51 5.32 21.94
N THR A 351 19.30 4.30 22.21
CA THR A 351 20.55 4.42 22.99
C THR A 351 21.66 5.10 22.17
N ARG A 352 22.75 5.48 22.84
CA ARG A 352 23.93 6.04 22.14
C ARG A 352 24.57 5.04 21.18
N GLY A 353 24.44 3.73 21.44
CA GLY A 353 24.89 2.64 20.56
C GLY A 353 24.00 2.40 19.34
N GLY A 354 22.89 3.15 19.17
CA GLY A 354 21.95 2.97 18.07
C GLY A 354 20.99 1.77 18.26
N HIS A 355 20.86 1.28 19.48
CA HIS A 355 19.87 0.22 19.83
C HIS A 355 18.54 0.87 20.15
N ASP A 356 17.48 0.29 19.66
CA ASP A 356 16.11 0.75 19.85
C ASP A 356 15.38 -0.14 20.85
N LEU A 357 14.81 0.48 21.89
CA LEU A 357 13.83 -0.16 22.77
C LEU A 357 12.47 0.45 22.49
N ARG A 358 11.50 -0.35 22.10
CA ARG A 358 10.13 0.07 21.83
C ARG A 358 9.17 -0.58 22.81
N LEU A 359 8.23 0.21 23.29
CA LEU A 359 7.12 -0.22 24.14
C LEU A 359 5.83 0.25 23.49
N GLN A 360 4.89 -0.63 23.29
CA GLN A 360 3.56 -0.33 22.77
C GLN A 360 2.53 -0.95 23.68
N ALA A 361 1.45 -0.19 23.97
CA ALA A 361 0.31 -0.70 24.69
C ALA A 361 -0.96 -0.07 24.10
N SER A 362 -2.00 -0.88 23.95
CA SER A 362 -3.31 -0.40 23.55
C SER A 362 -4.43 -1.12 24.29
N TYR A 363 -5.49 -0.38 24.55
CA TYR A 363 -6.76 -0.87 25.07
C TYR A 363 -7.87 -0.40 24.16
N PHE A 364 -8.65 -1.32 23.66
CA PHE A 364 -9.81 -1.05 22.83
C PHE A 364 -11.06 -1.65 23.46
N LEU A 365 -12.09 -0.84 23.57
CA LEU A 365 -13.42 -1.23 24.01
C LEU A 365 -14.42 -0.80 22.95
N ASP A 366 -15.32 -1.68 22.56
CA ASP A 366 -16.41 -1.38 21.65
C ASP A 366 -17.70 -2.09 22.07
N ARG A 367 -18.80 -1.35 21.96
CA ARG A 367 -20.14 -1.89 22.01
C ARG A 367 -20.85 -1.50 20.73
N THR A 368 -21.29 -2.48 19.96
CA THR A 368 -21.98 -2.27 18.69
C THR A 368 -23.37 -2.88 18.72
N GLU A 369 -24.38 -2.09 18.36
CA GLU A 369 -25.75 -2.55 18.15
C GLU A 369 -26.08 -2.56 16.68
N SER A 370 -26.81 -3.54 16.20
CA SER A 370 -27.24 -3.60 14.82
C SER A 370 -28.60 -4.30 14.67
N GLU A 371 -29.35 -3.85 13.68
CA GLU A 371 -30.58 -4.48 13.24
C GLU A 371 -30.47 -4.79 11.75
N ARG A 372 -30.83 -5.98 11.36
CA ARG A 372 -30.75 -6.47 10.00
C ARG A 372 -31.97 -7.30 9.67
N PHE A 373 -32.52 -7.06 8.49
CA PHE A 373 -33.45 -7.97 7.83
C PHE A 373 -32.72 -8.64 6.66
N SER A 374 -32.89 -9.93 6.47
CA SER A 374 -32.39 -10.64 5.28
C SER A 374 -33.40 -11.68 4.82
N GLU A 375 -33.59 -11.78 3.51
CA GLU A 375 -34.34 -12.81 2.83
C GLU A 375 -33.40 -13.57 1.88
N THR A 376 -33.17 -14.84 2.20
CA THR A 376 -32.30 -15.73 1.43
C THR A 376 -33.17 -16.72 0.68
N THR A 377 -33.13 -16.68 -0.66
CA THR A 377 -33.78 -17.67 -1.53
C THR A 377 -32.72 -18.65 -2.02
N TYR A 378 -32.89 -19.93 -1.69
CA TYR A 378 -32.03 -21.01 -2.16
C TYR A 378 -32.51 -21.47 -3.53
N THR A 379 -31.54 -21.60 -4.48
CA THR A 379 -31.83 -21.93 -5.88
C THR A 379 -31.46 -23.37 -6.26
N ASP A 380 -30.78 -24.06 -5.36
CA ASP A 380 -30.25 -25.40 -5.49
C ASP A 380 -31.20 -26.50 -5.00
N ILE A 381 -32.28 -26.12 -4.29
CA ILE A 381 -33.24 -27.06 -3.73
C ILE A 381 -34.49 -27.12 -4.61
N THR A 382 -34.88 -28.32 -5.00
CA THR A 382 -36.10 -28.56 -5.76
C THR A 382 -37.33 -28.00 -5.03
N GLY A 383 -37.96 -26.95 -5.60
CA GLY A 383 -39.14 -26.31 -5.04
C GLY A 383 -38.96 -24.87 -4.53
N GLY A 384 -37.70 -24.33 -4.53
CA GLY A 384 -37.39 -22.96 -4.13
C GLY A 384 -37.76 -22.69 -2.67
N TRP A 385 -36.76 -22.71 -1.79
CA TRP A 385 -36.96 -22.43 -0.36
C TRP A 385 -36.45 -21.05 -0.01
N SER A 386 -37.24 -20.25 0.72
CA SER A 386 -36.74 -18.94 1.19
C SER A 386 -36.72 -18.89 2.72
N LEU A 387 -35.65 -18.24 3.21
CA LEU A 387 -35.42 -18.02 4.61
C LEU A 387 -35.45 -16.52 4.91
N ARG A 388 -36.36 -16.12 5.76
CA ARG A 388 -36.54 -14.77 6.22
C ARG A 388 -35.99 -14.62 7.64
N GLU A 389 -35.07 -13.75 7.85
CA GLU A 389 -34.43 -13.48 9.14
C GLU A 389 -34.50 -12.01 9.51
N ASP A 390 -35.10 -11.72 10.67
CA ASP A 390 -35.04 -10.44 11.36
C ASP A 390 -34.14 -10.60 12.57
N ALA A 391 -32.99 -9.92 12.59
CA ALA A 391 -31.98 -10.05 13.64
C ALA A 391 -31.65 -8.72 14.30
N SER A 392 -31.64 -8.72 15.62
CA SER A 392 -31.14 -7.61 16.45
C SER A 392 -29.99 -8.13 17.31
N THR A 393 -28.85 -7.45 17.24
CA THR A 393 -27.60 -7.91 17.88
C THR A 393 -26.96 -6.80 18.67
N SER A 394 -26.47 -7.14 19.87
CA SER A 394 -25.58 -6.29 20.67
C SER A 394 -24.27 -7.03 20.90
N SER A 395 -23.17 -6.48 20.40
CA SER A 395 -21.83 -7.02 20.55
C SER A 395 -21.00 -6.13 21.48
N HIS A 396 -20.27 -6.73 22.38
CA HIS A 396 -19.33 -6.06 23.28
C HIS A 396 -17.95 -6.72 23.15
N THR A 397 -16.94 -5.91 22.84
CA THR A 397 -15.56 -6.38 22.64
C THR A 397 -14.60 -5.54 23.46
N SER A 398 -13.71 -6.20 24.20
CA SER A 398 -12.62 -5.57 24.92
C SER A 398 -11.31 -6.26 24.57
N LYS A 399 -10.30 -5.48 24.15
CA LYS A 399 -8.99 -6.00 23.74
C LYS A 399 -7.87 -5.22 24.40
N TRP A 400 -6.89 -5.94 24.89
CA TRP A 400 -5.63 -5.44 25.40
C TRP A 400 -4.48 -5.98 24.55
N ASP A 401 -3.62 -5.10 24.08
CA ASP A 401 -2.41 -5.44 23.36
C ASP A 401 -1.22 -4.77 24.03
N VAL A 402 -0.17 -5.55 24.32
CA VAL A 402 1.08 -5.06 24.86
C VAL A 402 2.22 -5.68 24.07
N GLU A 403 3.13 -4.85 23.60
CA GLU A 403 4.32 -5.27 22.85
C GLU A 403 5.56 -4.59 23.40
N MET A 404 6.62 -5.36 23.59
CA MET A 404 7.95 -4.87 23.90
C MET A 404 8.92 -5.39 22.84
N GLN A 405 9.70 -4.49 22.25
CA GLN A 405 10.67 -4.85 21.22
C GLN A 405 12.04 -4.24 21.55
N TYR A 406 13.08 -5.07 21.47
CA TYR A 406 14.47 -4.64 21.51
C TYR A 406 15.12 -4.92 20.15
N LYS A 407 15.66 -3.88 19.51
CA LYS A 407 16.20 -3.95 18.14
C LYS A 407 17.59 -3.34 18.07
N VAL A 408 18.53 -4.09 17.50
CA VAL A 408 19.85 -3.63 17.07
C VAL A 408 19.90 -3.73 15.54
N ASN A 409 20.21 -2.66 14.85
CA ASN A 409 20.27 -2.64 13.37
C ASN A 409 21.53 -1.92 12.89
N SER A 410 22.64 -2.65 12.84
CA SER A 410 23.95 -2.18 12.38
C SER A 410 24.36 -2.85 11.07
N GLU A 411 25.44 -2.40 10.48
CA GLU A 411 26.01 -3.00 9.25
C GLU A 411 26.59 -4.41 9.50
N SER A 412 26.97 -4.73 10.74
CA SER A 412 27.58 -6.02 11.10
C SER A 412 26.61 -6.98 11.75
N MET A 413 25.58 -6.48 12.44
CA MET A 413 24.65 -7.27 13.22
C MET A 413 23.25 -6.69 13.21
N TYR A 414 22.26 -7.55 13.09
CA TYR A 414 20.87 -7.28 13.37
C TYR A 414 20.40 -8.22 14.48
N LEU A 415 19.75 -7.67 15.48
CA LEU A 415 19.06 -8.41 16.53
C LEU A 415 17.69 -7.79 16.73
N ASN A 416 16.65 -8.61 16.73
CA ASN A 416 15.28 -8.20 17.00
C ASN A 416 14.67 -9.22 17.96
N ASN A 417 14.27 -8.78 19.13
CA ASN A 417 13.45 -9.55 20.04
C ASN A 417 12.12 -8.83 20.26
N ARG A 418 11.01 -9.53 20.03
CA ARG A 418 9.63 -9.03 20.14
C ARG A 418 8.84 -9.94 21.07
N LEU A 419 8.44 -9.40 22.20
CA LEU A 419 7.52 -10.00 23.15
C LEU A 419 6.16 -9.36 22.97
N GLU A 420 5.11 -10.16 22.78
CA GLU A 420 3.75 -9.70 22.54
C GLU A 420 2.75 -10.45 23.43
N ALA A 421 1.76 -9.74 23.96
CA ALA A 421 0.68 -10.33 24.74
C ALA A 421 -0.65 -9.66 24.34
N ASN A 422 -1.64 -10.47 23.95
CA ASN A 422 -2.96 -10.03 23.56
C ASN A 422 -4.03 -10.75 24.40
N ILE A 423 -4.97 -9.99 24.92
CA ILE A 423 -6.13 -10.52 25.66
C ILE A 423 -7.40 -9.95 25.04
N GLY A 424 -8.29 -10.83 24.60
CA GLY A 424 -9.59 -10.48 24.03
C GLY A 424 -10.73 -11.04 24.86
N LEU A 425 -11.72 -10.19 25.16
CA LEU A 425 -12.95 -10.57 25.82
C LEU A 425 -14.10 -10.11 24.92
N GLY A 426 -14.91 -11.06 24.46
CA GLY A 426 -16.07 -10.80 23.64
C GLY A 426 -17.37 -11.29 24.28
N ARG A 427 -18.46 -10.59 23.96
CA ARG A 427 -19.81 -11.04 24.19
C ARG A 427 -20.68 -10.55 23.05
N SER A 428 -21.40 -11.43 22.41
CA SER A 428 -22.42 -11.10 21.41
C SER A 428 -23.74 -11.70 21.84
N SER A 429 -24.74 -10.86 22.05
CA SER A 429 -26.09 -11.29 22.40
C SER A 429 -27.04 -10.85 21.29
N GLY A 430 -27.83 -11.76 20.76
CA GLY A 430 -28.73 -11.51 19.65
C GLY A 430 -30.08 -12.20 19.80
N LEU A 431 -31.08 -11.53 19.25
CA LEU A 431 -32.41 -12.08 19.03
C LEU A 431 -32.61 -12.21 17.53
N SER A 432 -32.91 -13.39 17.05
CA SER A 432 -33.24 -13.68 15.64
C SER A 432 -34.63 -14.26 15.53
N SER A 433 -35.44 -13.70 14.63
CA SER A 433 -36.72 -14.30 14.19
C SER A 433 -36.49 -14.92 12.82
N LEU A 434 -36.49 -16.23 12.76
CA LEU A 434 -36.23 -17.01 11.56
C LEU A 434 -37.51 -17.65 11.07
N ASN A 435 -38.08 -17.19 9.96
CA ASN A 435 -39.42 -17.58 9.49
C ASN A 435 -40.48 -17.57 10.62
N GLY A 436 -40.39 -16.59 11.54
CA GLY A 436 -41.30 -16.45 12.69
C GLY A 436 -40.88 -17.24 13.94
N SER A 437 -39.86 -18.09 13.87
CA SER A 437 -39.30 -18.77 15.04
C SER A 437 -38.28 -17.91 15.73
N LEU A 438 -38.53 -17.51 16.97
CA LEU A 438 -37.62 -16.70 17.75
C LEU A 438 -36.48 -17.52 18.34
N THR A 439 -35.28 -17.02 18.32
CA THR A 439 -34.09 -17.61 18.94
C THR A 439 -33.28 -16.52 19.65
N HIS A 440 -32.94 -16.76 20.90
CA HIS A 440 -32.00 -15.90 21.65
C HIS A 440 -30.66 -16.61 21.81
N GLU A 441 -29.61 -15.95 21.36
CA GLU A 441 -28.23 -16.44 21.43
C GLU A 441 -27.35 -15.50 22.27
N ASP A 442 -26.49 -16.04 23.09
CA ASP A 442 -25.40 -15.31 23.80
C ASP A 442 -24.09 -16.05 23.59
N VAL A 443 -23.18 -15.47 22.82
CA VAL A 443 -21.85 -16.02 22.52
C VAL A 443 -20.76 -15.24 23.27
N ARG A 444 -19.91 -15.97 23.96
CA ARG A 444 -18.85 -15.38 24.81
C ARG A 444 -17.48 -15.92 24.42
N PRO A 445 -16.89 -15.46 23.34
CA PRO A 445 -15.52 -15.81 22.97
C PRO A 445 -14.53 -15.06 23.86
N ARG A 446 -13.43 -15.74 24.20
CA ARG A 446 -12.27 -15.15 24.86
C ARG A 446 -11.01 -15.58 24.15
N SER A 447 -9.96 -14.79 24.23
CA SER A 447 -8.67 -15.12 23.70
C SER A 447 -7.56 -14.64 24.61
N CYS A 448 -6.52 -15.45 24.74
CA CYS A 448 -5.28 -15.07 25.37
C CYS A 448 -4.14 -15.58 24.48
N PHE A 449 -3.29 -14.67 24.07
CA PHE A 449 -2.13 -14.94 23.23
C PHE A 449 -0.89 -14.32 23.85
N VAL A 450 0.18 -15.10 23.93
CA VAL A 450 1.50 -14.61 24.34
C VAL A 450 2.53 -15.20 23.39
N SER A 451 3.40 -14.36 22.83
CA SER A 451 4.47 -14.82 21.96
C SER A 451 5.78 -14.10 22.23
N ASP A 452 6.88 -14.81 22.03
CA ASP A 452 8.23 -14.25 21.98
C ASP A 452 8.90 -14.66 20.68
N ALA A 453 9.41 -13.68 19.93
CA ALA A 453 10.06 -13.86 18.64
C ALA A 453 11.44 -13.21 18.66
N VAL A 454 12.48 -13.99 18.38
CA VAL A 454 13.87 -13.55 18.30
C VAL A 454 14.41 -13.78 16.90
N GLU A 455 15.08 -12.80 16.35
CA GLU A 455 15.84 -12.92 15.11
C GLU A 455 17.22 -12.29 15.29
N MET A 456 18.25 -13.02 14.99
CA MET A 456 19.64 -12.56 14.99
C MET A 456 20.27 -12.81 13.63
N ILE A 457 20.87 -11.78 13.05
CA ILE A 457 21.65 -11.87 11.81
C ILE A 457 23.04 -11.31 12.08
N ARG A 458 24.07 -12.02 11.69
CA ARG A 458 25.44 -11.54 11.80
C ARG A 458 26.17 -11.69 10.48
N LYS A 459 26.82 -10.59 10.07
CA LYS A 459 27.67 -10.56 8.88
C LYS A 459 29.02 -11.22 9.24
N MET A 460 29.50 -12.07 8.33
CA MET A 460 30.82 -12.68 8.39
C MET A 460 31.70 -12.04 7.32
N GLY A 461 32.98 -12.39 7.29
CA GLY A 461 33.88 -11.99 6.20
C GLY A 461 33.34 -12.41 4.82
N ASN A 462 33.78 -11.72 3.76
CA ASN A 462 33.48 -12.01 2.36
C ASN A 462 31.99 -11.91 1.97
N GLY A 463 31.18 -11.11 2.71
CA GLY A 463 29.76 -10.93 2.38
C GLY A 463 28.85 -12.08 2.81
N ASN A 464 29.36 -13.05 3.55
CA ASN A 464 28.56 -14.13 4.14
C ASN A 464 27.82 -13.65 5.38
N SER A 465 26.69 -14.30 5.69
CA SER A 465 25.95 -14.02 6.92
C SER A 465 25.21 -15.27 7.41
N TYR A 466 24.99 -15.33 8.70
CA TYR A 466 24.07 -16.30 9.28
C TYR A 466 22.90 -15.61 9.96
N THR A 467 21.74 -16.25 9.89
CA THR A 467 20.51 -15.83 10.56
C THR A 467 20.02 -16.97 11.45
N LEU A 468 19.70 -16.65 12.69
CA LEU A 468 19.00 -17.54 13.58
C LEU A 468 17.69 -16.85 13.98
N SER A 469 16.57 -17.54 13.84
CA SER A 469 15.27 -17.04 14.28
C SER A 469 14.50 -18.13 15.02
N SER A 470 13.79 -17.72 16.04
CA SER A 470 12.88 -18.58 16.80
C SER A 470 11.69 -17.77 17.26
N ALA A 471 10.50 -18.31 17.13
CA ALA A 471 9.29 -17.74 17.71
C ALA A 471 8.49 -18.83 18.39
N ILE A 472 8.05 -18.56 19.63
CA ILE A 472 7.17 -19.41 20.39
C ILE A 472 5.90 -18.64 20.72
N ALA A 473 4.76 -19.30 20.63
CA ALA A 473 3.47 -18.70 20.97
C ALA A 473 2.59 -19.68 21.73
N TYR A 474 1.87 -19.15 22.69
CA TYR A 474 0.82 -19.84 23.43
C TYR A 474 -0.50 -19.13 23.16
N ASP A 475 -1.50 -19.89 22.70
CA ASP A 475 -2.87 -19.44 22.49
C ASP A 475 -3.82 -20.22 23.39
N ARG A 476 -4.79 -19.51 23.95
CA ARG A 476 -5.94 -20.13 24.60
C ARG A 476 -7.22 -19.42 24.18
N LEU A 477 -8.19 -20.18 23.70
CA LEU A 477 -9.42 -19.69 23.10
C LEU A 477 -10.66 -20.36 23.76
N PRO A 478 -10.96 -20.03 25.02
CA PRO A 478 -12.17 -20.56 25.64
C PRO A 478 -13.38 -19.76 25.16
N GLY A 479 -14.49 -20.46 24.90
CA GLY A 479 -15.73 -19.84 24.48
C GLY A 479 -16.94 -20.69 24.72
N ARG A 480 -18.11 -20.06 24.69
CA ARG A 480 -19.39 -20.76 24.80
C ARG A 480 -20.50 -20.07 24.00
N ILE A 481 -21.43 -20.88 23.53
CA ILE A 481 -22.70 -20.46 22.95
C ILE A 481 -23.81 -20.89 23.91
N LEU A 482 -24.69 -19.96 24.26
CA LEU A 482 -25.89 -20.18 25.03
C LEU A 482 -27.09 -19.91 24.12
N LEU A 483 -28.09 -20.83 24.12
CA LEU A 483 -29.38 -20.64 23.49
C LEU A 483 -30.45 -20.70 24.61
N TYR A 484 -31.24 -19.62 24.79
CA TYR A 484 -32.19 -19.49 25.88
C TYR A 484 -31.61 -19.89 27.25
N ASP A 485 -30.39 -19.38 27.57
CA ASP A 485 -29.63 -19.68 28.79
C ASP A 485 -29.14 -21.12 28.94
N SER A 486 -29.44 -22.00 28.00
CA SER A 486 -28.89 -23.36 27.94
C SER A 486 -27.60 -23.41 27.16
N THR A 487 -26.60 -24.18 27.62
CA THR A 487 -25.34 -24.34 26.89
C THR A 487 -25.53 -25.15 25.61
N ALA A 488 -25.41 -24.52 24.45
CA ALA A 488 -25.42 -25.19 23.16
C ALA A 488 -24.02 -25.66 22.74
N GLU A 489 -22.98 -24.91 23.09
CA GLU A 489 -21.58 -25.24 22.80
C GLU A 489 -20.66 -24.67 23.87
N LYS A 490 -19.70 -25.48 24.31
CA LYS A 490 -18.55 -25.03 25.09
C LYS A 490 -17.29 -25.57 24.44
N LEU A 491 -16.41 -24.68 24.08
CA LEU A 491 -15.20 -24.97 23.35
C LEU A 491 -14.00 -24.28 24.05
N ASP A 492 -12.96 -25.05 24.38
CA ASP A 492 -11.68 -24.49 24.87
C ASP A 492 -10.56 -25.07 24.01
N ILE A 493 -9.92 -24.21 23.21
CA ILE A 493 -8.77 -24.57 22.37
C ILE A 493 -7.53 -23.99 22.99
N THR A 494 -6.53 -24.84 23.18
CA THR A 494 -5.19 -24.44 23.63
C THR A 494 -4.19 -24.86 22.57
N ALA A 495 -3.30 -23.96 22.18
CA ALA A 495 -2.25 -24.23 21.21
C ALA A 495 -0.88 -23.76 21.71
N LEU A 496 0.13 -24.61 21.57
CA LEU A 496 1.53 -24.24 21.68
C LEU A 496 2.16 -24.35 20.29
N ARG A 497 2.70 -23.23 19.79
CA ARG A 497 3.30 -23.15 18.46
C ARG A 497 4.74 -22.69 18.60
N TRP A 498 5.63 -23.36 17.90
CA TRP A 498 7.05 -23.01 17.88
C TRP A 498 7.58 -23.12 16.46
N ASN A 499 8.26 -22.08 16.00
CA ASN A 499 9.08 -22.15 14.81
C ASN A 499 10.54 -21.80 15.13
N ALA A 500 11.45 -22.49 14.47
CA ALA A 500 12.87 -22.20 14.56
C ALA A 500 13.50 -22.34 13.19
N ARG A 501 14.38 -21.40 12.83
CA ARG A 501 15.05 -21.40 11.53
C ARG A 501 16.49 -20.93 11.68
N ALA A 502 17.37 -21.65 10.99
CA ALA A 502 18.74 -21.24 10.75
C ALA A 502 18.93 -21.00 9.24
N ASN A 503 19.56 -19.91 8.91
CA ASN A 503 19.93 -19.58 7.53
C ASN A 503 21.41 -19.26 7.47
N PHE A 504 22.10 -19.83 6.50
CA PHE A 504 23.48 -19.51 6.17
C PHE A 504 23.53 -18.98 4.73
N LEU A 505 23.85 -17.70 4.57
CA LEU A 505 23.99 -17.02 3.29
C LEU A 505 25.45 -16.99 2.89
N HIS A 506 25.76 -17.56 1.73
CA HIS A 506 27.07 -17.59 1.14
C HIS A 506 27.07 -16.84 -0.21
N ARG A 507 27.99 -15.88 -0.36
CA ARG A 507 28.12 -15.11 -1.61
C ARG A 507 29.25 -15.68 -2.46
N LEU A 508 28.89 -16.13 -3.67
CA LEU A 508 29.79 -16.68 -4.68
C LEU A 508 29.77 -15.78 -5.92
N TRP A 509 30.63 -14.77 -5.96
CA TRP A 509 30.70 -13.82 -7.07
C TRP A 509 29.38 -13.09 -7.31
N ARG A 510 28.61 -13.47 -8.37
CA ARG A 510 27.26 -12.91 -8.70
C ARG A 510 26.11 -13.73 -8.12
N TRP A 511 26.42 -14.88 -7.54
CA TRP A 511 25.43 -15.75 -6.93
C TRP A 511 25.41 -15.54 -5.41
N SER A 512 24.23 -15.55 -4.86
CA SER A 512 24.03 -15.68 -3.42
C SER A 512 23.28 -16.97 -3.17
N VAL A 513 23.86 -17.84 -2.38
CA VAL A 513 23.25 -19.13 -2.00
C VAL A 513 22.95 -19.10 -0.51
N ALA A 514 21.69 -19.23 -0.15
CA ALA A 514 21.24 -19.30 1.24
C ALA A 514 20.71 -20.69 1.56
N TRP A 515 21.31 -21.35 2.55
CA TRP A 515 20.82 -22.61 3.09
C TRP A 515 19.90 -22.33 4.26
N ASN A 516 18.61 -22.59 4.09
CA ASN A 516 17.61 -22.45 5.13
C ASN A 516 17.25 -23.83 5.66
N ILE A 517 17.36 -24.01 6.97
CA ILE A 517 16.94 -25.22 7.67
C ILE A 517 16.03 -24.77 8.79
N GLY A 518 14.91 -25.43 8.98
CA GLY A 518 13.99 -25.03 10.05
C GLY A 518 13.01 -26.12 10.44
N MET A 519 12.30 -25.79 11.51
CA MET A 519 11.26 -26.63 12.10
C MET A 519 10.08 -25.74 12.49
N ASP A 520 8.87 -26.19 12.15
CA ASP A 520 7.61 -25.67 12.66
C ASP A 520 6.91 -26.76 13.47
N MET A 521 6.43 -26.43 14.65
CA MET A 521 5.69 -27.34 15.52
C MET A 521 4.43 -26.66 16.03
N THR A 522 3.32 -27.38 15.96
CA THR A 522 2.02 -26.94 16.49
C THR A 522 1.41 -28.09 17.30
N LEU A 523 1.15 -27.84 18.56
CA LEU A 523 0.50 -28.75 19.47
C LEU A 523 -0.83 -28.15 19.91
N ASN A 524 -1.95 -28.71 19.42
CA ASN A 524 -3.28 -28.25 19.73
C ASN A 524 -4.00 -29.24 20.62
N ARG A 525 -4.74 -28.71 21.59
CA ARG A 525 -5.67 -29.46 22.41
C ARG A 525 -7.04 -28.77 22.41
N MET A 526 -8.08 -29.51 22.23
CA MET A 526 -9.46 -29.04 22.24
C MET A 526 -10.29 -29.84 23.25
N ASP A 527 -11.02 -29.11 24.07
CA ASP A 527 -12.10 -29.65 24.90
C ASP A 527 -13.42 -29.14 24.35
N ILE A 528 -14.35 -30.04 24.10
CA ILE A 528 -15.66 -29.74 23.50
C ILE A 528 -16.77 -30.38 24.31
N GLU A 529 -17.86 -29.63 24.51
CA GLU A 529 -19.05 -30.07 25.19
C GLU A 529 -20.29 -29.43 24.54
N ASN A 530 -21.14 -30.24 23.90
CA ASN A 530 -22.40 -29.81 23.31
C ASN A 530 -23.43 -30.95 23.40
N PRO A 531 -24.71 -30.74 23.00
CA PRO A 531 -25.75 -31.78 23.07
C PRO A 531 -25.46 -33.06 22.27
N LEU A 532 -24.60 -33.00 21.25
CA LEU A 532 -24.26 -34.12 20.37
C LEU A 532 -22.95 -34.81 20.77
N ALA A 533 -22.07 -34.12 21.50
CA ALA A 533 -20.74 -34.63 21.81
C ALA A 533 -20.19 -34.03 23.11
N SER A 534 -19.49 -34.84 23.91
CA SER A 534 -18.70 -34.38 25.05
C SER A 534 -17.35 -35.08 25.01
N GLN A 535 -16.33 -34.38 24.58
CA GLN A 535 -14.96 -34.92 24.48
C GLN A 535 -13.96 -33.96 25.07
N LYS A 536 -12.98 -34.48 25.81
CA LYS A 536 -11.88 -33.72 26.43
C LYS A 536 -10.54 -34.20 25.88
N GLY A 537 -9.63 -33.24 25.68
CA GLY A 537 -8.26 -33.53 25.30
C GLY A 537 -8.10 -34.06 23.89
N VAL A 538 -9.00 -33.71 22.97
CA VAL A 538 -8.79 -33.97 21.53
C VAL A 538 -7.53 -33.29 21.07
N ARG A 539 -6.58 -34.04 20.52
CA ARG A 539 -5.26 -33.53 20.14
C ARG A 539 -5.09 -33.50 18.65
N TYR A 540 -4.51 -32.41 18.17
CA TYR A 540 -3.96 -32.28 16.83
C TYR A 540 -2.52 -31.78 16.95
N ASP A 541 -1.57 -32.61 16.52
CA ASP A 541 -0.15 -32.31 16.54
C ASP A 541 0.36 -32.22 15.09
N GLU A 542 1.13 -31.18 14.79
CA GLU A 542 1.80 -30.98 13.49
C GLU A 542 3.27 -30.67 13.73
N GLU A 543 4.14 -31.40 13.05
CA GLU A 543 5.59 -31.20 13.04
C GLU A 543 6.06 -31.13 11.59
N ARG A 544 6.76 -30.06 11.23
CA ARG A 544 7.32 -29.86 9.89
C ARG A 544 8.82 -29.57 10.01
N LEU A 545 9.64 -30.45 9.51
CA LEU A 545 11.04 -30.20 9.29
C LEU A 545 11.28 -29.82 7.83
N TYR A 546 12.03 -28.76 7.56
CA TYR A 546 12.24 -28.31 6.21
C TYR A 546 13.66 -27.84 5.93
N VAL A 547 14.06 -27.98 4.68
CA VAL A 547 15.26 -27.37 4.11
C VAL A 547 14.90 -26.74 2.78
N PHE A 548 15.40 -25.52 2.55
CA PHE A 548 15.29 -24.88 1.24
C PHE A 548 16.55 -24.10 0.92
N PRO A 549 17.36 -24.61 -0.04
CA PRO A 549 18.39 -23.80 -0.64
C PRO A 549 17.74 -22.69 -1.45
N SER A 550 18.11 -21.45 -1.21
CA SER A 550 17.68 -20.30 -1.99
C SER A 550 18.86 -19.77 -2.78
N MET A 551 18.76 -19.78 -4.09
CA MET A 551 19.80 -19.30 -5.01
C MET A 551 19.31 -18.02 -5.65
N SER A 552 20.11 -16.96 -5.61
CA SER A 552 19.82 -15.73 -6.31
C SER A 552 21.01 -15.26 -7.14
N LEU A 553 20.73 -14.89 -8.39
CA LEU A 553 21.66 -14.28 -9.33
C LEU A 553 21.30 -12.80 -9.46
N ASP A 554 22.25 -11.91 -9.19
CA ASP A 554 22.14 -10.48 -9.51
C ASP A 554 23.16 -10.12 -10.59
N HIS A 555 22.65 -9.83 -11.80
CA HIS A 555 23.45 -9.47 -12.96
C HIS A 555 22.99 -8.11 -13.51
N GLY A 556 23.25 -7.04 -12.77
CA GLY A 556 22.93 -5.67 -13.16
C GLY A 556 21.42 -5.42 -13.30
N ARG A 557 20.89 -5.62 -14.52
CA ARG A 557 19.46 -5.39 -14.78
C ARG A 557 18.58 -6.62 -14.52
N LEU A 558 19.18 -7.82 -14.54
CA LEU A 558 18.47 -9.09 -14.37
C LEU A 558 18.73 -9.67 -12.99
N ARG A 559 17.65 -10.05 -12.31
CA ARG A 559 17.68 -10.85 -11.10
C ARG A 559 16.84 -12.08 -11.26
N VAL A 560 17.41 -13.20 -10.86
CA VAL A 560 16.73 -14.50 -10.85
C VAL A 560 16.90 -15.09 -9.46
N SER A 561 15.83 -15.54 -8.83
CA SER A 561 15.92 -16.31 -7.60
C SER A 561 15.11 -17.61 -7.71
N ALA A 562 15.65 -18.68 -7.16
CA ALA A 562 15.00 -19.97 -7.07
C ALA A 562 15.14 -20.52 -5.66
N SER A 563 14.04 -21.03 -5.10
CA SER A 563 13.98 -21.58 -3.75
C SER A 563 13.12 -22.84 -3.74
N PRO A 564 13.70 -24.04 -3.98
CA PRO A 564 12.99 -25.30 -3.83
C PRO A 564 12.94 -25.66 -2.33
N ARG A 565 11.75 -25.55 -1.71
CA ARG A 565 11.52 -25.99 -0.33
C ARG A 565 11.17 -27.47 -0.31
N MET A 566 11.87 -28.23 0.50
CA MET A 566 11.61 -29.63 0.81
C MET A 566 11.26 -29.75 2.27
N SER A 567 10.15 -30.42 2.58
CA SER A 567 9.66 -30.56 3.94
C SER A 567 9.24 -32.00 4.23
N LEU A 568 9.53 -32.45 5.44
CA LEU A 568 8.94 -33.63 6.03
C LEU A 568 7.87 -33.15 7.01
N LEU A 569 6.61 -33.45 6.71
CA LEU A 569 5.45 -33.08 7.50
C LEU A 569 4.91 -34.32 8.21
N ARG A 570 4.78 -34.26 9.53
CA ARG A 570 4.12 -35.29 10.35
C ARG A 570 2.91 -34.65 11.02
N ARG A 571 1.79 -35.34 10.95
CA ARG A 571 0.52 -34.89 11.57
C ARG A 571 -0.12 -36.03 12.32
N ARG A 572 -0.81 -35.68 13.39
CA ARG A 572 -1.56 -36.60 14.21
C ARG A 572 -2.88 -35.97 14.66
N TYR A 573 -3.96 -36.71 14.46
CA TYR A 573 -5.28 -36.37 15.00
C TYR A 573 -5.91 -37.64 15.57
N GLY A 574 -6.09 -37.72 16.89
CA GLY A 574 -6.56 -38.93 17.55
C GLY A 574 -5.70 -40.17 17.18
N PRO A 575 -6.32 -41.22 16.58
CA PRO A 575 -5.60 -42.39 16.09
C PRO A 575 -4.96 -42.17 14.71
N ALA A 576 -5.47 -41.22 13.92
CA ALA A 576 -4.99 -40.94 12.56
C ALA A 576 -3.59 -40.34 12.57
N ARG A 577 -2.72 -40.81 11.68
CA ARG A 577 -1.35 -40.30 11.49
C ARG A 577 -1.08 -40.16 10.01
N ALA A 578 -0.44 -39.05 9.62
CA ALA A 578 0.01 -38.81 8.27
C ALA A 578 1.47 -38.36 8.29
N GLY A 579 2.22 -38.86 7.32
CA GLY A 579 3.61 -38.42 7.07
C GLY A 579 3.79 -38.12 5.60
N ASP A 580 4.15 -36.90 5.26
CA ASP A 580 4.25 -36.40 3.88
C ASP A 580 5.62 -35.83 3.60
N PHE A 581 6.16 -36.12 2.42
CA PHE A 581 7.22 -35.35 1.83
C PHE A 581 6.63 -34.29 0.92
N LEU A 582 6.93 -33.03 1.18
CA LEU A 582 6.44 -31.88 0.40
C LEU A 582 7.60 -31.27 -0.38
N PHE A 583 7.35 -31.01 -1.66
CA PHE A 583 8.27 -30.26 -2.52
C PHE A 583 7.55 -29.00 -3.02
N GLU A 584 8.04 -27.83 -2.61
CA GLU A 584 7.39 -26.53 -2.81
C GLU A 584 8.38 -25.55 -3.47
N PRO A 585 8.61 -25.69 -4.80
CA PRO A 585 9.54 -24.81 -5.52
C PRO A 585 8.92 -23.42 -5.74
N SER A 586 9.78 -22.39 -5.67
CA SER A 586 9.46 -21.04 -6.11
C SER A 586 10.59 -20.46 -6.97
N VAL A 587 10.21 -19.74 -8.03
CA VAL A 587 11.14 -19.03 -8.92
C VAL A 587 10.62 -17.64 -9.14
N THR A 588 11.48 -16.64 -9.02
CA THR A 588 11.18 -15.24 -9.34
C THR A 588 12.23 -14.69 -10.29
N VAL A 589 11.77 -13.93 -11.28
CA VAL A 589 12.60 -13.22 -12.23
C VAL A 589 12.18 -11.76 -12.23
N SER A 590 13.14 -10.85 -12.12
CA SER A 590 12.88 -9.42 -12.31
C SER A 590 13.93 -8.81 -13.23
N TYR A 591 13.49 -7.91 -14.09
CA TYR A 591 14.32 -7.22 -15.06
C TYR A 591 14.04 -5.73 -15.05
N LYS A 592 15.07 -4.94 -14.74
CA LYS A 592 15.02 -3.48 -14.78
C LYS A 592 15.55 -2.99 -16.12
N GLN A 593 14.66 -2.68 -17.06
CA GLN A 593 15.04 -2.23 -18.39
C GLN A 593 15.77 -0.90 -18.33
N ASN A 594 15.26 0.06 -17.55
CA ASN A 594 15.85 1.37 -17.31
C ASN A 594 15.38 1.94 -15.97
N ALA A 595 15.67 3.21 -15.69
CA ALA A 595 15.23 3.87 -14.46
C ALA A 595 13.70 3.97 -14.31
N SER A 596 12.95 3.91 -15.42
CA SER A 596 11.50 4.14 -15.43
C SER A 596 10.66 2.88 -15.65
N LEU A 597 11.25 1.78 -16.12
CA LEU A 597 10.50 0.57 -16.49
C LEU A 597 11.16 -0.67 -15.92
N ASP A 598 10.39 -1.42 -15.14
CA ASP A 598 10.75 -2.73 -14.63
C ASP A 598 9.59 -3.72 -14.79
N TYR A 599 9.92 -4.99 -14.95
CA TYR A 599 8.97 -6.08 -15.02
C TYR A 599 9.52 -7.34 -14.36
N GLY A 600 8.63 -8.21 -13.97
CA GLY A 600 9.01 -9.45 -13.36
C GLY A 600 7.92 -10.50 -13.45
N ALA A 601 8.33 -11.73 -13.17
CA ALA A 601 7.46 -12.89 -13.09
C ALA A 601 7.84 -13.74 -11.88
N ALA A 602 6.85 -14.39 -11.30
CA ALA A 602 7.04 -15.35 -10.23
C ALA A 602 6.17 -16.59 -10.48
N CYS A 603 6.71 -17.75 -10.15
CA CYS A 603 5.98 -19.01 -10.16
C CYS A 603 6.30 -19.75 -8.86
N GLN A 604 5.27 -20.23 -8.17
CA GLN A 604 5.45 -21.00 -6.94
C GLN A 604 4.42 -22.11 -6.83
N MET A 605 4.82 -23.18 -6.18
CA MET A 605 3.95 -24.25 -5.71
C MET A 605 3.98 -24.27 -4.18
N SER A 606 2.81 -24.43 -3.57
CA SER A 606 2.68 -24.59 -2.12
C SER A 606 1.71 -25.71 -1.78
N CYS A 607 1.92 -26.34 -0.64
CA CYS A 607 1.04 -27.38 -0.11
C CYS A 607 0.46 -26.90 1.24
N MET A 608 -0.86 -26.89 1.34
CA MET A 608 -1.58 -26.62 2.59
C MET A 608 -2.14 -27.91 3.14
N ALA A 609 -1.70 -28.26 4.32
CA ALA A 609 -2.19 -29.43 5.06
C ALA A 609 -3.49 -29.09 5.80
N ASP A 610 -4.39 -30.09 5.95
CA ASP A 610 -5.55 -29.94 6.80
C ASP A 610 -5.13 -29.64 8.23
N GLY A 611 -5.74 -28.63 8.82
CA GLY A 611 -5.57 -28.27 10.21
C GLY A 611 -6.55 -29.04 11.13
N MET A 612 -6.58 -28.61 12.39
CA MET A 612 -7.48 -29.20 13.39
C MET A 612 -8.95 -29.07 13.00
N ASN A 613 -9.32 -27.98 12.31
CA ASN A 613 -10.72 -27.74 11.93
C ASN A 613 -11.22 -28.71 10.87
N GLU A 614 -10.41 -28.96 9.85
CA GLU A 614 -10.70 -29.86 8.75
C GLU A 614 -10.64 -31.34 9.18
N ALA A 615 -9.77 -31.65 10.14
CA ALA A 615 -9.61 -32.97 10.68
C ALA A 615 -10.68 -33.34 11.74
N CYS A 616 -11.30 -32.34 12.40
CA CYS A 616 -12.22 -32.58 13.52
C CYS A 616 -13.52 -33.26 13.08
N ASP A 617 -13.66 -34.56 13.31
CA ASP A 617 -14.85 -35.39 13.06
C ASP A 617 -15.92 -35.27 14.15
N ILE A 618 -15.78 -34.34 15.07
CA ILE A 618 -16.75 -34.06 16.13
C ILE A 618 -17.61 -32.89 15.68
N PRO A 619 -18.94 -32.95 15.81
CA PRO A 619 -19.82 -31.83 15.51
C PRO A 619 -19.48 -30.62 16.39
N VAL A 620 -19.22 -29.49 15.78
CA VAL A 620 -18.94 -28.21 16.46
C VAL A 620 -19.94 -27.17 16.02
N PHE A 621 -20.71 -26.62 16.93
CA PHE A 621 -21.56 -25.47 16.68
C PHE A 621 -20.69 -24.21 16.64
N THR A 622 -20.58 -23.61 15.49
CA THR A 622 -19.85 -22.35 15.32
C THR A 622 -20.73 -21.12 15.52
N SER A 623 -22.06 -21.29 15.37
CA SER A 623 -23.11 -20.31 15.69
C SER A 623 -24.39 -21.05 16.09
N TYR A 624 -25.44 -20.32 16.48
CA TYR A 624 -26.73 -20.89 16.84
C TYR A 624 -27.36 -21.76 15.72
N ARG A 625 -26.96 -21.58 14.49
CA ARG A 625 -27.50 -22.23 13.28
C ARG A 625 -26.50 -23.08 12.55
N THR A 626 -25.21 -22.90 12.72
CA THR A 626 -24.18 -23.50 11.89
C THR A 626 -23.40 -24.53 12.67
N MET A 627 -23.42 -25.75 12.17
CA MET A 627 -22.65 -26.87 12.69
C MET A 627 -21.64 -27.31 11.64
N THR A 628 -20.38 -27.46 12.04
CA THR A 628 -19.29 -27.95 11.17
C THR A 628 -18.84 -29.31 11.60
N LEU A 629 -18.56 -30.18 10.64
CA LEU A 629 -18.04 -31.52 10.84
C LEU A 629 -16.89 -31.75 9.85
N GLY A 630 -15.69 -31.99 10.37
CA GLY A 630 -14.54 -32.38 9.55
C GLY A 630 -14.59 -33.87 9.19
N SER A 631 -13.52 -34.36 8.61
CA SER A 631 -13.51 -35.71 7.97
C SER A 631 -12.94 -36.82 8.83
N GLY A 632 -12.28 -36.49 9.95
CA GLY A 632 -11.46 -37.46 10.71
C GLY A 632 -10.11 -37.79 10.06
N GLY A 633 -9.84 -37.28 8.87
CA GLY A 633 -8.63 -37.55 8.10
C GLY A 633 -7.65 -36.38 8.04
N LEU A 634 -6.45 -36.63 7.51
CA LEU A 634 -5.34 -35.70 7.43
C LEU A 634 -4.88 -35.59 5.97
N ASP A 635 -5.59 -34.80 5.16
CA ASP A 635 -5.27 -34.61 3.76
C ASP A 635 -4.52 -33.29 3.49
N ARG A 636 -4.22 -33.00 2.23
CA ARG A 636 -3.51 -31.79 1.81
C ARG A 636 -4.01 -31.26 0.47
N SER A 637 -4.10 -29.96 0.38
CA SER A 637 -4.36 -29.22 -0.85
C SER A 637 -3.06 -28.73 -1.47
N ARG A 638 -3.03 -28.62 -2.79
CA ARG A 638 -1.87 -28.14 -3.54
C ARG A 638 -2.24 -26.93 -4.37
N THR A 639 -1.44 -25.88 -4.27
CA THR A 639 -1.65 -24.63 -5.00
C THR A 639 -0.47 -24.33 -5.89
N HIS A 640 -0.76 -23.99 -7.14
CA HIS A 640 0.18 -23.44 -8.11
C HIS A 640 -0.19 -21.99 -8.39
N ASN A 641 0.74 -21.09 -8.20
CA ASN A 641 0.58 -19.66 -8.48
C ASN A 641 1.63 -19.22 -9.48
N ALA A 642 1.19 -18.48 -10.50
CA ALA A 642 2.08 -17.76 -11.39
C ALA A 642 1.62 -16.31 -11.48
N SER A 643 2.56 -15.38 -11.50
CA SER A 643 2.25 -13.96 -11.63
C SER A 643 3.30 -13.25 -12.48
N ALA A 644 2.88 -12.20 -13.17
CA ALA A 644 3.75 -11.30 -13.91
C ALA A 644 3.31 -9.85 -13.66
N TYR A 645 4.26 -8.93 -13.68
CA TYR A 645 3.97 -7.51 -13.56
C TYR A 645 4.87 -6.68 -14.46
N ALA A 646 4.38 -5.49 -14.83
CA ALA A 646 5.16 -4.42 -15.43
C ALA A 646 4.86 -3.11 -14.70
N ARG A 647 5.89 -2.38 -14.29
CA ARG A 647 5.77 -1.09 -13.60
C ARG A 647 6.49 -0.03 -14.41
N TYR A 648 5.80 1.07 -14.68
CA TYR A 648 6.34 2.24 -15.34
C TYR A 648 6.18 3.46 -14.47
N HIS A 649 7.24 4.24 -14.31
CA HIS A 649 7.16 5.54 -13.67
C HIS A 649 7.99 6.58 -14.42
N HIS A 650 7.41 7.76 -14.60
CA HIS A 650 8.08 8.91 -15.18
C HIS A 650 7.92 10.11 -14.25
N ILE A 651 8.95 10.38 -13.44
CA ILE A 651 8.89 11.31 -12.32
C ILE A 651 8.63 12.74 -12.79
N MET A 652 9.33 13.19 -13.85
CA MET A 652 9.19 14.55 -14.39
C MET A 652 7.76 14.84 -14.86
N HIS A 653 7.06 13.82 -15.37
CA HIS A 653 5.67 13.97 -15.80
C HIS A 653 4.68 13.56 -14.70
N GLY A 654 5.14 13.07 -13.53
CA GLY A 654 4.30 12.58 -12.45
C GLY A 654 3.36 11.43 -12.87
N LEU A 655 3.83 10.56 -13.78
CA LEU A 655 3.06 9.43 -14.32
C LEU A 655 3.58 8.12 -13.72
N PHE A 656 2.66 7.33 -13.16
CA PHE A 656 2.94 6.02 -12.61
C PHE A 656 1.89 5.04 -13.17
N ALA A 657 2.33 3.91 -13.65
CA ALA A 657 1.46 2.85 -14.18
C ALA A 657 1.97 1.48 -13.71
N ASN A 658 1.05 0.61 -13.38
CA ASN A 658 1.31 -0.75 -12.95
C ASN A 658 0.32 -1.68 -13.64
N VAL A 659 0.82 -2.77 -14.21
CA VAL A 659 0.01 -3.83 -14.82
C VAL A 659 0.43 -5.14 -14.19
N GLY A 660 -0.55 -5.94 -13.77
CA GLY A 660 -0.34 -7.25 -13.17
C GLY A 660 -1.22 -8.31 -13.81
N ALA A 661 -0.68 -9.52 -13.93
CA ALA A 661 -1.42 -10.71 -14.31
C ALA A 661 -1.10 -11.82 -13.32
N SER A 662 -2.09 -12.58 -12.88
CA SER A 662 -1.86 -13.77 -12.08
C SER A 662 -2.73 -14.94 -12.52
N TYR A 663 -2.21 -16.11 -12.29
CA TYR A 663 -2.84 -17.41 -12.49
C TYR A 663 -2.73 -18.19 -11.20
N HIS A 664 -3.80 -18.85 -10.80
CA HIS A 664 -3.76 -19.82 -9.72
C HIS A 664 -4.50 -21.11 -10.10
N SER A 665 -3.99 -22.21 -9.59
CA SER A 665 -4.67 -23.50 -9.66
C SER A 665 -4.56 -24.16 -8.29
N VAL A 666 -5.71 -24.48 -7.69
CA VAL A 666 -5.77 -25.08 -6.36
C VAL A 666 -6.44 -26.46 -6.48
N ARG A 667 -5.67 -27.51 -6.22
CA ARG A 667 -6.24 -28.83 -6.04
C ARG A 667 -6.61 -29.01 -4.58
N HIS A 668 -7.91 -28.89 -4.30
CA HIS A 668 -8.47 -29.10 -2.96
C HIS A 668 -8.46 -30.58 -2.61
N ALA A 669 -8.07 -30.88 -1.39
CA ALA A 669 -8.10 -32.24 -0.86
C ALA A 669 -9.54 -32.78 -0.76
N ARG A 670 -10.49 -31.89 -0.56
CA ARG A 670 -11.87 -32.21 -0.25
C ARG A 670 -12.81 -31.12 -0.77
N MET A 671 -14.06 -31.53 -1.01
CA MET A 671 -15.16 -30.60 -1.23
C MET A 671 -15.97 -30.45 0.06
N TYR A 672 -16.63 -29.33 0.19
CA TYR A 672 -17.56 -29.07 1.29
C TYR A 672 -18.98 -29.13 0.76
N GLU A 673 -19.81 -29.85 1.47
CA GLU A 673 -21.25 -29.88 1.23
C GLU A 673 -21.97 -29.16 2.37
N SER A 674 -22.94 -28.33 2.01
CA SER A 674 -23.80 -27.64 2.96
C SER A 674 -25.20 -28.17 2.80
N SER A 675 -25.74 -28.78 3.84
CA SER A 675 -27.14 -29.24 3.91
C SER A 675 -27.92 -28.41 4.91
N VAL A 676 -29.22 -28.27 4.65
CA VAL A 676 -30.15 -27.58 5.54
C VAL A 676 -31.03 -28.62 6.18
N GLU A 677 -30.92 -28.80 7.50
CA GLU A 677 -31.75 -29.71 8.29
C GLU A 677 -32.67 -28.90 9.23
N GLY A 678 -33.91 -28.64 8.81
CA GLY A 678 -34.80 -27.72 9.51
C GLY A 678 -34.29 -26.29 9.50
N LEU A 679 -33.91 -25.74 10.65
CA LEU A 679 -33.31 -24.39 10.79
C LEU A 679 -31.78 -24.40 10.84
N PHE A 680 -31.14 -25.57 10.82
CA PHE A 680 -29.70 -25.73 10.97
C PHE A 680 -29.00 -25.90 9.63
N PHE A 681 -27.87 -25.24 9.48
CA PHE A 681 -26.90 -25.49 8.44
C PHE A 681 -25.82 -26.44 8.92
N ARG A 682 -25.74 -27.58 8.27
CA ARG A 682 -24.69 -28.55 8.49
C ARG A 682 -23.68 -28.45 7.35
N GLN A 683 -22.47 -28.11 7.66
CA GLN A 683 -21.35 -28.13 6.72
C GLN A 683 -20.49 -29.36 7.02
N HIS A 684 -20.35 -30.26 6.08
CA HIS A 684 -19.49 -31.43 6.23
C HIS A 684 -18.55 -31.57 5.03
N THR A 685 -17.45 -32.25 5.25
CA THR A 685 -16.46 -32.51 4.20
C THR A 685 -16.77 -33.81 3.50
N SER A 686 -16.73 -33.82 2.15
CA SER A 686 -16.79 -35.04 1.35
C SER A 686 -15.38 -35.55 1.02
N GLY A 687 -15.27 -36.83 0.65
CA GLY A 687 -14.01 -37.43 0.15
C GLY A 687 -13.68 -37.06 -1.30
N MET A 688 -14.48 -36.21 -1.95
CA MET A 688 -14.25 -35.79 -3.35
C MET A 688 -13.21 -34.67 -3.41
N HIS A 689 -12.46 -34.65 -4.48
CA HIS A 689 -11.45 -33.61 -4.77
C HIS A 689 -12.02 -32.58 -5.75
N ASP A 690 -11.64 -31.32 -5.60
CA ASP A 690 -11.90 -30.26 -6.56
C ASP A 690 -10.61 -29.64 -7.09
N ASN A 691 -10.69 -29.05 -8.28
CA ASN A 691 -9.62 -28.26 -8.85
C ASN A 691 -10.16 -26.89 -9.25
N THR A 692 -9.85 -25.87 -8.46
CA THR A 692 -10.16 -24.48 -8.78
C THR A 692 -9.05 -23.90 -9.66
N VAL A 693 -9.40 -23.26 -10.78
CA VAL A 693 -8.48 -22.57 -11.67
C VAL A 693 -8.95 -21.15 -11.88
N GLY A 694 -8.05 -20.19 -11.66
CA GLY A 694 -8.39 -18.79 -11.81
C GLY A 694 -7.30 -17.93 -12.44
N TRP A 695 -7.75 -16.81 -13.04
CA TRP A 695 -6.93 -15.77 -13.63
C TRP A 695 -7.33 -14.42 -13.08
N SER A 696 -6.35 -13.53 -12.88
CA SER A 696 -6.65 -12.12 -12.64
C SER A 696 -5.73 -11.22 -13.45
N LEU A 697 -6.29 -10.09 -13.91
CA LEU A 697 -5.57 -9.02 -14.58
C LEU A 697 -5.86 -7.72 -13.83
N SER A 698 -4.83 -6.92 -13.57
CA SER A 698 -4.98 -5.61 -12.92
C SER A 698 -4.19 -4.55 -13.65
N CYS A 699 -4.71 -3.32 -13.67
CA CYS A 699 -4.03 -2.16 -14.20
C CYS A 699 -4.36 -0.96 -13.34
N ASP A 700 -3.31 -0.24 -12.89
CA ASP A 700 -3.42 0.99 -12.13
C ASP A 700 -2.59 2.08 -12.78
N VAL A 701 -3.17 3.26 -12.95
CA VAL A 701 -2.49 4.43 -13.49
C VAL A 701 -2.75 5.62 -12.61
N SER A 702 -1.72 6.38 -12.30
CA SER A 702 -1.86 7.66 -11.59
C SER A 702 -1.03 8.76 -12.26
N LYS A 703 -1.64 9.94 -12.40
CA LYS A 703 -1.06 11.09 -13.08
C LYS A 703 -1.24 12.35 -12.24
N SER A 704 -0.12 13.06 -12.00
CA SER A 704 -0.14 14.39 -11.41
C SER A 704 -0.15 15.46 -12.51
N LEU A 705 -1.08 16.40 -12.43
CA LEU A 705 -1.24 17.55 -13.33
C LEU A 705 -0.87 18.81 -12.57
N SER A 706 0.34 19.32 -12.79
CA SER A 706 0.87 20.48 -12.04
C SER A 706 0.09 21.78 -12.32
N TRP A 707 -0.36 21.98 -13.56
CA TRP A 707 -1.11 23.17 -13.99
C TRP A 707 -2.49 23.28 -13.33
N ALA A 708 -3.16 22.15 -13.07
CA ALA A 708 -4.48 22.09 -12.42
C ALA A 708 -4.40 21.79 -10.93
N LYS A 709 -3.18 21.62 -10.36
CA LYS A 709 -2.97 21.07 -9.00
C LYS A 709 -3.81 19.81 -8.75
N ALA A 710 -3.92 18.96 -9.77
CA ALA A 710 -4.75 17.77 -9.77
C ALA A 710 -3.93 16.50 -9.73
N VAL A 711 -4.53 15.45 -9.22
CA VAL A 711 -4.07 14.06 -9.36
C VAL A 711 -5.25 13.24 -9.82
N ILE A 712 -5.03 12.44 -10.85
CA ILE A 712 -6.01 11.50 -11.40
C ILE A 712 -5.46 10.10 -11.16
N LYS A 713 -6.31 9.21 -10.67
CA LYS A 713 -6.02 7.78 -10.48
C LYS A 713 -7.10 6.98 -11.20
N ALA A 714 -6.70 5.97 -11.94
CA ALA A 714 -7.60 5.02 -12.58
C ALA A 714 -7.08 3.61 -12.36
N GLY A 715 -7.97 2.68 -12.12
CA GLY A 715 -7.64 1.27 -11.94
C GLY A 715 -8.70 0.37 -12.55
N CYS A 716 -8.30 -0.79 -13.02
CA CYS A 716 -9.21 -1.86 -13.40
C CYS A 716 -8.66 -3.21 -12.93
N GLU A 717 -9.57 -4.10 -12.62
CA GLU A 717 -9.28 -5.47 -12.24
C GLU A 717 -10.30 -6.40 -12.88
N TRP A 718 -9.83 -7.48 -13.47
CA TRP A 718 -10.66 -8.54 -14.02
C TRP A 718 -10.19 -9.86 -13.43
N ASN A 719 -11.14 -10.69 -13.02
CA ASN A 719 -10.86 -12.02 -12.50
C ASN A 719 -11.86 -13.04 -13.03
N THR A 720 -11.42 -14.29 -13.12
CA THR A 720 -12.27 -15.44 -13.42
C THR A 720 -11.79 -16.64 -12.63
N ASP A 721 -12.77 -17.42 -12.12
CA ASP A 721 -12.54 -18.66 -11.38
C ASP A 721 -13.48 -19.74 -11.89
N ASP A 722 -12.90 -20.89 -12.23
CA ASP A 722 -13.59 -22.14 -12.55
C ASP A 722 -13.41 -23.12 -11.38
N TYR A 723 -14.49 -23.61 -10.81
CA TYR A 723 -14.50 -24.50 -9.65
C TYR A 723 -15.76 -25.37 -9.64
N HIS A 724 -15.84 -26.33 -8.73
CA HIS A 724 -17.04 -27.12 -8.51
C HIS A 724 -17.58 -26.87 -7.10
N ILE A 725 -18.90 -26.93 -6.99
CA ILE A 725 -19.63 -27.03 -5.73
C ILE A 725 -20.27 -28.39 -5.62
N LEU A 726 -20.47 -28.87 -4.40
CA LEU A 726 -21.17 -30.11 -4.16
C LEU A 726 -22.64 -29.82 -3.86
N LEU A 727 -23.55 -30.35 -4.68
CA LEU A 727 -24.99 -30.24 -4.52
C LEU A 727 -25.61 -31.65 -4.53
N GLU A 728 -26.29 -32.01 -3.45
CA GLU A 728 -26.92 -33.34 -3.30
C GLU A 728 -25.93 -34.51 -3.59
N GLY A 729 -24.67 -34.35 -3.17
CA GLY A 729 -23.63 -35.34 -3.39
C GLY A 729 -22.97 -35.31 -4.77
N GLU A 730 -23.43 -34.49 -5.71
CA GLU A 730 -22.89 -34.39 -7.08
C GLU A 730 -22.07 -33.13 -7.29
N PRO A 731 -20.88 -33.21 -7.94
CA PRO A 731 -20.06 -32.04 -8.25
C PRO A 731 -20.63 -31.26 -9.43
N VAL A 732 -21.00 -30.00 -9.20
CA VAL A 732 -21.58 -29.09 -10.20
C VAL A 732 -20.56 -28.05 -10.61
N PRO A 733 -20.21 -27.92 -11.90
CA PRO A 733 -19.25 -26.94 -12.38
C PRO A 733 -19.82 -25.53 -12.30
N CYS A 734 -18.99 -24.61 -11.79
CA CYS A 734 -19.29 -23.22 -11.60
C CYS A 734 -18.20 -22.34 -12.25
N ASN A 735 -18.60 -21.27 -12.90
CA ASN A 735 -17.72 -20.22 -13.40
C ASN A 735 -18.12 -18.88 -12.79
N MET A 736 -17.17 -18.20 -12.19
CA MET A 736 -17.34 -16.85 -11.66
C MET A 736 -16.43 -15.88 -12.43
N ARG A 737 -16.98 -14.74 -12.84
CA ARG A 737 -16.22 -13.65 -13.46
C ARG A 737 -16.53 -12.35 -12.76
N GLY A 738 -15.47 -11.61 -12.46
CA GLY A 738 -15.55 -10.29 -11.86
C GLY A 738 -14.82 -9.26 -12.71
N PHE A 739 -15.35 -8.04 -12.77
CA PHE A 739 -14.69 -6.88 -13.32
C PHE A 739 -14.94 -5.69 -12.42
N MET A 740 -13.88 -5.00 -12.04
CA MET A 740 -13.92 -3.76 -11.29
C MET A 740 -13.20 -2.67 -12.09
N ALA A 741 -13.80 -1.50 -12.20
CA ALA A 741 -13.15 -0.30 -12.68
C ALA A 741 -13.28 0.82 -11.65
N SER A 742 -12.25 1.60 -11.47
CA SER A 742 -12.25 2.74 -10.55
C SER A 742 -11.58 3.95 -11.20
N VAL A 743 -12.16 5.12 -10.96
CA VAL A 743 -11.58 6.41 -11.32
C VAL A 743 -11.69 7.31 -10.10
N GLY A 744 -10.65 8.06 -9.82
CA GLY A 744 -10.67 9.06 -8.77
C GLY A 744 -9.81 10.25 -9.15
N PHE A 745 -10.23 11.43 -8.75
CA PHE A 745 -9.43 12.64 -8.92
C PHE A 745 -9.55 13.57 -7.72
N SER A 746 -8.49 14.33 -7.49
CA SER A 746 -8.48 15.48 -6.60
C SER A 746 -8.06 16.69 -7.42
N LEU A 747 -8.92 17.69 -7.52
CA LEU A 747 -8.78 18.85 -8.39
C LEU A 747 -9.04 20.13 -7.60
N LYS A 748 -8.21 21.15 -7.82
CA LYS A 748 -8.41 22.49 -7.28
C LYS A 748 -8.52 23.49 -8.46
N PRO A 749 -9.70 23.58 -9.10
CA PRO A 749 -9.88 24.43 -10.29
C PRO A 749 -9.76 25.93 -9.95
N PHE A 750 -10.17 26.33 -8.76
CA PHE A 750 -10.10 27.70 -8.28
C PHE A 750 -9.48 27.75 -6.88
N PRO A 751 -8.89 28.86 -6.43
CA PRO A 751 -8.34 29.02 -5.10
C PRO A 751 -9.34 28.73 -3.97
N PHE A 752 -10.62 28.96 -4.23
CA PHE A 752 -11.72 28.80 -3.29
C PHE A 752 -12.48 27.47 -3.44
N LEU A 753 -12.22 26.67 -4.48
CA LEU A 753 -12.97 25.44 -4.76
C LEU A 753 -12.01 24.24 -4.88
N SER A 754 -12.29 23.19 -4.15
CA SER A 754 -11.63 21.89 -4.28
C SER A 754 -12.66 20.79 -4.44
N ILE A 755 -12.41 19.85 -5.33
CA ILE A 755 -13.30 18.73 -5.63
C ILE A 755 -12.49 17.45 -5.55
N GLU A 756 -13.00 16.47 -4.82
CA GLU A 756 -12.46 15.12 -4.73
C GLU A 756 -13.57 14.16 -5.16
N GLU A 757 -13.24 13.27 -6.06
CA GLU A 757 -14.19 12.29 -6.58
C GLU A 757 -13.55 10.91 -6.60
N LYS A 758 -14.34 9.88 -6.31
CA LYS A 758 -13.97 8.47 -6.45
C LYS A 758 -15.19 7.68 -6.88
N SER A 759 -15.14 7.19 -8.11
CA SER A 759 -16.15 6.31 -8.67
C SER A 759 -15.64 4.89 -8.81
N ARG A 760 -16.50 3.91 -8.57
CA ARG A 760 -16.25 2.50 -8.77
C ARG A 760 -17.41 1.85 -9.50
N PHE A 761 -17.06 0.97 -10.39
CA PHE A 761 -18.00 0.09 -11.07
C PHE A 761 -17.59 -1.36 -10.81
N TYR A 762 -18.55 -2.18 -10.40
CA TYR A 762 -18.38 -3.61 -10.21
C TYR A 762 -19.33 -4.37 -11.13
N HIS A 763 -18.81 -5.33 -11.84
CA HIS A 763 -19.59 -6.30 -12.59
C HIS A 763 -19.24 -7.69 -12.09
N SER A 764 -20.22 -8.48 -11.68
CA SER A 764 -20.05 -9.88 -11.36
C SER A 764 -20.99 -10.73 -12.19
N ARG A 765 -20.49 -11.85 -12.68
CA ARG A 765 -21.25 -12.84 -13.45
C ARG A 765 -20.91 -14.22 -12.91
N GLN A 766 -21.94 -14.97 -12.61
CA GLN A 766 -21.83 -16.34 -12.15
C GLN A 766 -22.67 -17.26 -13.03
N ARG A 767 -22.11 -18.42 -13.35
CA ARG A 767 -22.75 -19.45 -14.15
C ARG A 767 -22.60 -20.79 -13.48
N THR A 768 -23.71 -21.52 -13.33
CA THR A 768 -23.75 -22.92 -12.88
C THR A 768 -24.34 -23.78 -13.98
N SER A 769 -23.84 -25.02 -14.13
CA SER A 769 -24.32 -25.98 -15.13
C SER A 769 -25.23 -27.06 -14.52
N HIS A 770 -26.11 -26.65 -13.60
CA HIS A 770 -27.10 -27.61 -12.98
C HIS A 770 -28.48 -27.50 -13.64
N ALA A 771 -29.14 -28.62 -13.86
CA ALA A 771 -30.39 -28.72 -14.63
C ALA A 771 -31.62 -28.01 -14.04
N GLY A 772 -31.61 -27.69 -12.73
CA GLY A 772 -32.69 -26.99 -12.03
C GLY A 772 -32.41 -25.54 -11.64
N GLY A 773 -31.16 -25.03 -11.83
CA GLY A 773 -30.74 -23.71 -11.42
C GLY A 773 -30.91 -22.63 -12.50
N ARG A 774 -30.84 -21.35 -12.13
CA ARG A 774 -30.74 -20.27 -13.08
C ARG A 774 -29.35 -20.35 -13.73
N PRO A 775 -29.23 -20.59 -15.04
CA PRO A 775 -27.95 -20.93 -15.68
C PRO A 775 -26.93 -19.81 -15.65
N GLU A 776 -27.37 -18.56 -15.47
CA GLU A 776 -26.50 -17.40 -15.44
C GLU A 776 -27.11 -16.25 -14.63
N GLN A 777 -26.30 -15.64 -13.79
CA GLN A 777 -26.67 -14.47 -13.01
C GLN A 777 -25.60 -13.40 -13.16
N SER A 778 -26.01 -12.15 -13.41
CA SER A 778 -25.10 -11.02 -13.51
C SER A 778 -25.61 -9.83 -12.70
N MET A 779 -24.68 -9.13 -12.06
CA MET A 779 -24.99 -7.96 -11.27
C MET A 779 -23.98 -6.85 -11.56
N ASN A 780 -24.48 -5.64 -11.72
CA ASN A 780 -23.71 -4.41 -11.80
C ASN A 780 -23.96 -3.57 -10.55
N HIS A 781 -22.90 -3.00 -10.02
CA HIS A 781 -22.98 -2.10 -8.88
C HIS A 781 -22.11 -0.87 -9.16
N PHE A 782 -22.65 0.33 -8.90
CA PHE A 782 -21.98 1.60 -9.08
C PHE A 782 -21.91 2.33 -7.74
N GLU A 783 -20.74 2.84 -7.42
CA GLU A 783 -20.50 3.69 -6.26
C GLU A 783 -19.89 5.01 -6.74
N HIS A 784 -20.41 6.12 -6.27
CA HIS A 784 -19.86 7.45 -6.50
C HIS A 784 -19.70 8.16 -5.18
N HIS A 785 -18.51 8.67 -4.92
CA HIS A 785 -18.19 9.43 -3.73
C HIS A 785 -17.59 10.77 -4.13
N ILE A 786 -18.34 11.85 -3.93
CA ILE A 786 -18.02 13.20 -4.38
C ILE A 786 -17.96 14.14 -3.19
N LYS A 787 -16.79 14.73 -2.93
CA LYS A 787 -16.58 15.76 -1.91
C LYS A 787 -16.29 17.09 -2.56
N VAL A 788 -17.04 18.11 -2.16
CA VAL A 788 -16.86 19.49 -2.61
C VAL A 788 -16.50 20.36 -1.42
N PHE A 789 -15.41 21.10 -1.54
CA PHE A 789 -14.94 22.04 -0.52
C PHE A 789 -14.97 23.46 -1.08
N VAL A 790 -15.73 24.36 -0.44
CA VAL A 790 -15.76 25.78 -0.74
C VAL A 790 -15.04 26.54 0.36
N LEU A 791 -13.99 27.26 0.00
CA LEU A 791 -13.04 27.91 0.91
C LEU A 791 -13.19 29.44 0.81
N LEU A 792 -13.83 30.08 1.78
CA LEU A 792 -14.07 31.52 1.82
C LEU A 792 -13.37 32.17 3.01
N GLY A 793 -12.17 32.71 2.79
CA GLY A 793 -11.38 33.29 3.86
C GLY A 793 -11.04 32.24 4.94
N LYS A 794 -11.55 32.39 6.15
CA LYS A 794 -11.40 31.45 7.27
C LYS A 794 -12.50 30.38 7.31
N TRP A 795 -13.54 30.52 6.51
CA TRP A 795 -14.65 29.60 6.43
C TRP A 795 -14.39 28.50 5.41
N GLN A 796 -14.89 27.32 5.69
CA GLN A 796 -14.90 26.17 4.81
C GLN A 796 -16.26 25.50 4.88
N LEU A 797 -16.92 25.37 3.74
CA LEU A 797 -18.09 24.51 3.54
C LEU A 797 -17.61 23.21 2.89
N GLU A 798 -18.00 22.09 3.46
CA GLU A 798 -17.78 20.75 2.92
C GLU A 798 -19.13 20.12 2.62
N ILE A 799 -19.26 19.52 1.45
CA ILE A 799 -20.42 18.75 1.03
C ILE A 799 -19.89 17.38 0.58
N ASP A 800 -20.35 16.34 1.25
CA ASP A 800 -19.96 14.95 0.98
C ASP A 800 -21.17 14.19 0.47
N ASN A 801 -21.10 13.65 -0.75
CA ASN A 801 -22.18 12.89 -1.39
C ASN A 801 -21.69 11.49 -1.73
N GLU A 802 -22.50 10.50 -1.37
CA GLU A 802 -22.31 9.11 -1.73
C GLU A 802 -23.55 8.60 -2.44
N LEU A 803 -23.37 8.02 -3.62
CA LEU A 803 -24.43 7.51 -4.49
C LEU A 803 -24.15 6.02 -4.77
N TYR A 804 -25.14 5.18 -4.53
CA TYR A 804 -25.07 3.74 -4.76
C TYR A 804 -26.20 3.33 -5.68
N HIS A 805 -25.88 2.60 -6.75
CA HIS A 805 -26.82 2.15 -7.75
C HIS A 805 -26.51 0.73 -8.21
N SER A 806 -27.55 -0.06 -8.42
CA SER A 806 -27.48 -1.42 -8.97
C SER A 806 -28.37 -1.54 -10.22
N ASN A 807 -28.08 -2.51 -11.08
CA ASN A 807 -28.97 -2.88 -12.18
C ASN A 807 -30.18 -3.71 -11.71
N ASP A 808 -30.21 -4.13 -10.45
CA ASP A 808 -31.35 -4.84 -9.86
C ASP A 808 -32.45 -3.84 -9.48
N ARG A 809 -33.58 -3.91 -10.16
CA ARG A 809 -34.74 -3.03 -9.92
C ARG A 809 -35.43 -3.25 -8.57
N SER A 810 -35.14 -4.36 -7.91
CA SER A 810 -35.69 -4.66 -6.58
C SER A 810 -34.93 -3.93 -5.45
N VAL A 811 -33.77 -3.34 -5.77
CA VAL A 811 -32.94 -2.59 -4.82
C VAL A 811 -33.09 -1.10 -5.09
N SER A 812 -33.41 -0.35 -4.04
CA SER A 812 -33.58 1.11 -4.15
C SER A 812 -32.23 1.82 -4.41
N PHE A 813 -32.27 2.90 -5.18
CA PHE A 813 -31.17 3.84 -5.29
C PHE A 813 -30.90 4.47 -3.94
N SER A 814 -29.65 4.47 -3.50
CA SER A 814 -29.28 5.05 -2.21
C SER A 814 -28.42 6.31 -2.43
N HIS A 815 -28.84 7.40 -1.81
CA HIS A 815 -28.14 8.68 -1.80
C HIS A 815 -27.93 9.16 -0.37
N PHE A 816 -26.66 9.34 0.00
CA PHE A 816 -26.29 9.90 1.29
C PHE A 816 -25.60 11.25 1.08
N ALA A 817 -25.95 12.23 1.87
CA ALA A 817 -25.32 13.53 1.83
C ALA A 817 -25.01 14.02 3.25
N ASP A 818 -23.81 14.55 3.44
CA ASP A 818 -23.38 15.23 4.66
C ASP A 818 -22.93 16.65 4.32
N MET A 819 -23.13 17.56 5.27
CA MET A 819 -22.69 18.94 5.14
C MET A 819 -21.92 19.34 6.40
N ALA A 820 -20.82 20.07 6.22
CA ALA A 820 -20.06 20.62 7.33
C ALA A 820 -19.66 22.07 7.04
N LEU A 821 -19.88 22.94 8.01
CA LEU A 821 -19.39 24.31 8.01
C LEU A 821 -18.34 24.47 9.08
N SER A 822 -17.14 24.89 8.73
CA SER A 822 -16.06 25.11 9.69
C SER A 822 -15.41 26.48 9.57
N TYR A 823 -15.00 27.04 10.70
CA TYR A 823 -14.22 28.26 10.82
C TYR A 823 -12.84 27.92 11.37
N ARG A 824 -11.80 28.13 10.56
CA ARG A 824 -10.44 27.68 10.85
C ARG A 824 -9.49 28.85 11.04
N THR A 825 -8.83 28.88 12.19
CA THR A 825 -7.70 29.76 12.51
C THR A 825 -6.39 28.94 12.50
N ARG A 826 -5.27 29.56 12.86
CA ARG A 826 -3.98 28.86 12.94
C ARG A 826 -3.91 27.78 14.03
N LYS A 827 -4.60 27.98 15.16
CA LYS A 827 -4.54 27.09 16.34
C LYS A 827 -5.86 26.40 16.66
N MET A 828 -6.97 26.89 16.14
CA MET A 828 -8.31 26.44 16.50
C MET A 828 -9.18 26.28 15.24
N GLU A 829 -10.01 25.25 15.23
CA GLU A 829 -11.08 25.06 14.26
C GLU A 829 -12.40 24.83 15.00
N LEU A 830 -13.44 25.59 14.64
CA LEU A 830 -14.81 25.39 15.09
C LEU A 830 -15.61 24.85 13.90
N GLY A 831 -16.48 23.88 14.12
CA GLY A 831 -17.28 23.28 13.06
C GLY A 831 -18.67 22.86 13.51
N ILE A 832 -19.60 22.84 12.56
CA ILE A 832 -20.93 22.25 12.72
C ILE A 832 -21.10 21.26 11.58
N TRP A 833 -21.54 20.06 11.89
CA TRP A 833 -21.80 18.99 10.93
C TRP A 833 -23.25 18.56 10.98
N LEU A 834 -23.82 18.35 9.80
CA LEU A 834 -25.12 17.73 9.60
C LEU A 834 -24.91 16.48 8.74
N ASN A 835 -24.97 15.31 9.38
CA ASN A 835 -24.82 14.01 8.71
C ASN A 835 -26.18 13.49 8.29
N ASN A 836 -26.21 12.67 7.22
CA ASN A 836 -27.40 12.08 6.65
C ASN A 836 -28.50 13.11 6.35
N VAL A 837 -28.15 14.19 5.64
CA VAL A 837 -29.08 15.28 5.30
C VAL A 837 -30.32 14.78 4.60
N MET A 838 -30.18 13.73 3.76
CA MET A 838 -31.28 13.10 3.01
C MET A 838 -32.26 12.35 3.91
N GLY A 839 -31.84 11.97 5.12
CA GLY A 839 -32.68 11.25 6.11
C GLY A 839 -32.97 9.81 5.74
N SER A 840 -32.08 9.17 4.99
CA SER A 840 -32.19 7.74 4.67
C SER A 840 -32.13 6.89 5.94
N ASP A 841 -33.07 5.99 6.13
CA ASP A 841 -33.24 5.14 7.31
C ASP A 841 -32.78 3.70 7.10
N LYS A 842 -32.66 3.27 5.84
CA LYS A 842 -32.27 1.91 5.46
C LYS A 842 -31.39 1.91 4.21
N TYR A 843 -30.56 0.88 4.10
CA TYR A 843 -29.77 0.54 2.93
C TYR A 843 -30.14 -0.87 2.49
N GLU A 844 -30.49 -1.02 1.22
CA GLU A 844 -30.91 -2.28 0.64
C GLU A 844 -29.85 -2.77 -0.35
N ARG A 845 -29.53 -4.06 -0.26
CA ARG A 845 -28.62 -4.71 -1.19
C ARG A 845 -29.11 -6.10 -1.53
N ARG A 846 -28.92 -6.49 -2.78
CA ARG A 846 -29.06 -7.86 -3.22
C ARG A 846 -27.74 -8.38 -3.72
N TYR A 847 -27.37 -9.55 -3.28
CA TYR A 847 -26.24 -10.28 -3.83
C TYR A 847 -26.65 -11.71 -4.13
N VAL A 848 -26.02 -12.27 -5.15
CA VAL A 848 -26.38 -13.58 -5.67
C VAL A 848 -25.11 -14.41 -5.74
N THR A 849 -25.22 -15.64 -5.22
CA THR A 849 -24.21 -16.68 -5.33
C THR A 849 -24.73 -17.80 -6.22
N THR A 850 -23.90 -18.80 -6.47
CA THR A 850 -24.28 -19.99 -7.27
C THR A 850 -25.48 -20.75 -6.72
N THR A 851 -25.71 -20.70 -5.40
CA THR A 851 -26.73 -21.49 -4.71
C THR A 851 -27.82 -20.65 -4.08
N GLN A 852 -27.63 -19.34 -3.92
CA GLN A 852 -28.60 -18.50 -3.21
C GLN A 852 -28.62 -17.05 -3.71
N SER A 853 -29.77 -16.42 -3.56
CA SER A 853 -29.97 -14.98 -3.71
C SER A 853 -30.35 -14.39 -2.36
N VAL A 854 -29.59 -13.40 -1.89
CA VAL A 854 -29.81 -12.75 -0.60
C VAL A 854 -30.22 -11.30 -0.82
N HIS A 855 -31.41 -10.93 -0.36
CA HIS A 855 -31.83 -9.54 -0.22
C HIS A 855 -31.60 -9.12 1.24
N ALA A 856 -30.74 -8.16 1.47
CA ALA A 856 -30.38 -7.67 2.80
C ALA A 856 -30.79 -6.21 2.95
N VAL A 857 -31.40 -5.90 4.08
CA VAL A 857 -31.78 -4.54 4.49
C VAL A 857 -31.07 -4.23 5.80
N THR A 858 -30.29 -3.16 5.81
CA THR A 858 -29.54 -2.71 6.98
C THR A 858 -30.11 -1.37 7.45
N ARG A 859 -30.41 -1.25 8.73
CA ARG A 859 -30.81 0.00 9.37
C ARG A 859 -29.66 1.01 9.33
N LEU A 860 -29.96 2.25 8.96
CA LEU A 860 -28.99 3.34 8.92
C LEU A 860 -29.10 4.24 10.14
N ARG A 861 -28.03 4.98 10.40
CA ARG A 861 -27.98 6.03 11.40
C ARG A 861 -28.87 7.20 10.96
N PRO A 862 -29.68 7.80 11.89
CA PRO A 862 -30.56 8.90 11.58
C PRO A 862 -29.78 10.19 11.25
N ARG A 863 -30.50 11.27 10.97
CA ARG A 863 -29.88 12.62 10.87
C ARG A 863 -29.20 12.99 12.18
N GLU A 864 -27.99 13.56 12.06
CA GLU A 864 -27.17 13.91 13.21
C GLU A 864 -26.65 15.33 13.07
N LEU A 865 -26.83 16.14 14.10
CA LEU A 865 -26.25 17.47 14.20
C LEU A 865 -25.17 17.47 15.27
N MET A 866 -23.95 17.87 14.89
CA MET A 866 -22.80 17.90 15.80
C MET A 866 -22.07 19.23 15.72
N ALA A 867 -21.59 19.71 16.87
CA ALA A 867 -20.65 20.81 16.98
C ALA A 867 -19.25 20.27 17.34
N ARG A 868 -18.21 20.84 16.74
CA ARG A 868 -16.82 20.44 16.93
C ARG A 868 -15.94 21.60 17.32
N ILE A 869 -14.99 21.33 18.19
CA ILE A 869 -13.88 22.22 18.52
C ILE A 869 -12.57 21.43 18.43
N LEU A 870 -11.60 21.96 17.68
CA LEU A 870 -10.29 21.36 17.54
C LEU A 870 -9.22 22.40 17.90
N PHE A 871 -8.30 22.00 18.78
CA PHE A 871 -7.13 22.79 19.16
C PHE A 871 -5.85 22.03 18.82
N ASN A 872 -4.90 22.72 18.18
CA ASN A 872 -3.52 22.26 18.01
C ASN A 872 -2.63 23.00 19.03
N ILE A 873 -2.04 22.25 19.93
CA ILE A 873 -1.21 22.75 21.04
C ILE A 873 0.27 22.58 20.70
#